data_9b353dddc255d92750b034291275d9f6
#
_entry.id   9b353dddc255d92750b034291275d9f6
#
_cell.length_a   1.000
_cell.length_b   1.000
_cell.length_c   1.000
_cell.angle_alpha   90.00
_cell.angle_beta   90.00
_cell.angle_gamma   90.00
#
_symmetry.space_group_name_H-M   'P 1'
#
loop_
_entity.id
_entity.type
_entity.pdbx_description
1 polymer ?
#
loop_
_entity_poly.entity_id
_entity_poly.type
_entity_poly.pdbx_seq_one_letter_code
_entity_poly.pdbx_strand_id
1 'polypeptide(L)'
;MMLLFVVLGVSLLLLEDVSSIPLEQFYPFGSHVNDAFLLPNDDGSSQPITLSSDFPFFNQNFRNIYVSTNGAISFTRSISTYTPDQFPLNDSKEIIAPFWADVDTTGTGGISYRETTDPDLLSRADEDIKVAFPRSAGFSSSYLFIATWNRVGYYESKVDKTNTFQAVLATNGLQSFVIFLYADGEIQWTTGDASSGLNGLGGIPAQVGFNAGDGLRYAAIPQSRTNAIINITRTSNIGVPGVWVFRIDEEDVVIAGCQRLAEEENGTVPISLYPRYGSVLGGTPVQVFGPCFDGYADAPITCYFDNIEVEGIFVNENYILCISPPLQDLGSVAFTIRLNGVSVEFKEVVFYSLAIDDADMVSTATDTDQFYVSGDTVSLVWDRYVILPRSLVQDAVVSVNIDLVELDNETGDTNVIARLANGLPNTANFDVTIPQYDGVSLAVIQISVVDLVPLHTTISNHQQQAYNRLVGEVKLWSEVLYISGSNSLLKYCANWYRDQPDEIGQEIVQRLPSCPLSIEQAKVDNKFEEEDLSASFSNTFHPGVSSCFRQIVFTSDNEGSGQQCCYDDGGELVVGPPGGGTVDLYAPTSWTSTLSHFTHDVLPFIYCCKGAFSNCDLYYQKRPSDNGKRYILKPPAFVYGDPHMITLDGFKYTFNGKGEFTLIEHKYGLFTLQARMEAAEDNAGSMTRATVITAIAAKQNDSDTVQFELSRRGLDALVNGERVIFDDMQKQEFTNVTISDMGNQMLSALFSSGAYVQAKAENGIISVLLVSLSDTYKNSTSGLMGVFNGDMADDLMRRNSSEYLPLSSTNELIHEFGLDWILNEEQSLFTYLHEDSWQTYYDPNFTPVFSPVFSDPELEEAAIFVCNGDTFCLYDIATTGRMDIGLSTLDGSMRFEEILRLSYPGWTS
;
A
#
# COMPACT_ATOMS: atom_id res chain seq x y z
N MET A 1 -40.11 -0.59 72.11
CA MET A 1 -38.80 -1.29 71.85
C MET A 1 -38.77 -1.78 70.43
N MET A 2 -38.22 -0.98 69.61
CA MET A 2 -38.24 -1.14 68.12
C MET A 2 -36.77 -1.36 67.64
N LEU A 3 -36.48 -2.56 67.17
CA LEU A 3 -35.14 -2.91 66.67
C LEU A 3 -34.98 -2.33 65.30
N LEU A 4 -33.98 -1.47 65.13
CA LEU A 4 -33.52 -0.95 63.86
C LEU A 4 -32.54 -1.96 63.19
N PHE A 5 -32.92 -2.57 62.09
CA PHE A 5 -31.97 -3.29 61.22
C PHE A 5 -31.32 -2.32 60.26
N VAL A 6 -30.02 -2.08 60.45
CA VAL A 6 -29.17 -1.43 59.49
C VAL A 6 -28.73 -2.50 58.49
N VAL A 7 -29.22 -2.39 57.24
CA VAL A 7 -28.72 -3.19 56.09
C VAL A 7 -27.50 -2.44 55.52
N LEU A 8 -26.30 -2.94 55.79
CA LEU A 8 -25.10 -2.57 55.09
C LEU A 8 -25.17 -3.19 53.67
N GLY A 9 -25.45 -2.38 52.69
CA GLY A 9 -25.29 -2.74 51.28
C GLY A 9 -23.79 -2.79 50.96
N VAL A 10 -23.23 -3.95 50.93
CA VAL A 10 -21.94 -4.19 50.27
C VAL A 10 -22.21 -4.21 48.76
N SER A 11 -21.89 -3.11 48.07
CA SER A 11 -21.78 -3.12 46.61
C SER A 11 -20.59 -4.02 46.26
N LEU A 12 -20.88 -5.25 45.87
CA LEU A 12 -19.94 -6.06 45.14
C LEU A 12 -19.77 -5.37 43.77
N LEU A 13 -18.66 -4.67 43.57
CA LEU A 13 -18.16 -4.38 42.25
C LEU A 13 -17.84 -5.74 41.61
N LEU A 14 -18.74 -6.24 40.77
CA LEU A 14 -18.43 -7.30 39.83
C LEU A 14 -17.39 -6.72 38.88
N LEU A 15 -16.12 -7.05 39.12
CA LEU A 15 -15.08 -6.97 38.07
C LEU A 15 -15.58 -7.93 37.00
N GLU A 16 -15.95 -7.40 35.84
CA GLU A 16 -16.20 -8.21 34.65
C GLU A 16 -14.88 -8.94 34.35
N ASP A 17 -14.88 -10.27 34.49
CA ASP A 17 -13.77 -11.11 34.03
C ASP A 17 -13.75 -11.04 32.51
N VAL A 18 -12.90 -10.15 31.95
CA VAL A 18 -12.59 -10.15 30.52
C VAL A 18 -11.85 -11.47 30.25
N SER A 19 -12.51 -12.38 29.57
CA SER A 19 -11.96 -13.69 29.22
C SER A 19 -10.82 -13.53 28.21
N SER A 20 -9.68 -14.18 28.48
CA SER A 20 -8.57 -14.30 27.55
C SER A 20 -8.94 -15.17 26.33
N ILE A 21 -8.13 -15.13 25.26
CA ILE A 21 -8.32 -16.01 24.10
C ILE A 21 -8.25 -17.49 24.53
N PRO A 22 -9.11 -18.36 24.00
CA PRO A 22 -9.01 -19.81 24.20
C PRO A 22 -7.88 -20.40 23.32
N LEU A 23 -7.37 -21.58 23.72
CA LEU A 23 -6.25 -22.23 23.02
C LEU A 23 -6.56 -22.55 21.53
N GLU A 24 -7.82 -22.78 21.19
CA GLU A 24 -8.29 -23.02 19.83
C GLU A 24 -8.09 -21.82 18.90
N GLN A 25 -7.86 -20.64 19.44
CA GLN A 25 -7.52 -19.44 18.67
C GLN A 25 -6.02 -19.29 18.36
N PHE A 26 -5.17 -20.19 18.81
CA PHE A 26 -3.79 -20.20 18.35
C PHE A 26 -3.73 -20.54 16.85
N TYR A 27 -2.67 -20.11 16.17
CA TYR A 27 -2.40 -20.61 14.83
C TYR A 27 -2.19 -22.12 14.91
N PRO A 28 -2.68 -22.91 13.95
CA PRO A 28 -2.55 -24.35 13.99
C PRO A 28 -1.08 -24.76 14.18
N PHE A 29 -0.80 -25.70 15.09
CA PHE A 29 0.54 -26.16 15.43
C PHE A 29 0.58 -27.65 15.72
N GLY A 30 1.77 -28.25 15.63
CA GLY A 30 1.99 -29.65 15.93
C GLY A 30 2.06 -30.55 14.69
N SER A 31 2.03 -31.87 14.90
CA SER A 31 2.31 -32.85 13.84
C SER A 31 1.26 -32.87 12.71
N HIS A 32 0.04 -32.47 12.98
CA HIS A 32 -1.04 -32.46 11.98
C HIS A 32 -0.89 -31.35 10.92
N VAL A 33 -0.04 -30.37 11.17
CA VAL A 33 0.31 -29.30 10.22
C VAL A 33 1.77 -29.36 9.76
N ASN A 34 2.41 -30.52 9.95
CA ASN A 34 3.79 -30.81 9.56
C ASN A 34 4.87 -29.91 10.22
N ASP A 35 4.64 -29.48 11.45
CA ASP A 35 5.66 -28.75 12.22
C ASP A 35 6.94 -29.59 12.40
N ALA A 36 8.09 -28.93 12.38
CA ALA A 36 9.33 -29.45 12.94
C ALA A 36 9.29 -29.37 14.47
N PHE A 37 10.01 -30.27 15.15
CA PHE A 37 10.05 -30.33 16.61
C PHE A 37 11.47 -30.20 17.13
N LEU A 38 11.64 -29.47 18.23
CA LEU A 38 12.85 -29.60 19.03
C LEU A 38 12.85 -30.96 19.77
N LEU A 39 14.00 -31.58 19.84
CA LEU A 39 14.15 -32.76 20.72
C LEU A 39 14.00 -32.33 22.18
N PRO A 40 13.36 -33.14 23.04
CA PRO A 40 13.26 -32.87 24.47
C PRO A 40 14.64 -32.54 25.08
N ASN A 41 14.73 -31.36 25.70
CA ASN A 41 15.96 -30.83 26.27
C ASN A 41 15.63 -29.82 27.38
N ASP A 42 16.57 -29.60 28.27
CA ASP A 42 16.53 -28.55 29.28
C ASP A 42 16.97 -27.24 28.65
N ASP A 43 18.19 -27.08 28.21
CA ASP A 43 18.81 -25.87 27.67
C ASP A 43 19.13 -25.97 26.17
N GLY A 44 18.23 -26.54 25.37
CA GLY A 44 18.45 -26.82 23.96
C GLY A 44 18.10 -25.66 23.03
N SER A 45 18.49 -25.83 21.77
CA SER A 45 18.10 -24.91 20.69
C SER A 45 18.06 -25.66 19.35
N SER A 46 17.33 -25.16 18.38
CA SER A 46 17.36 -25.67 17.01
C SER A 46 18.73 -25.47 16.37
N GLN A 47 19.03 -26.24 15.30
CA GLN A 47 20.03 -25.82 14.34
C GLN A 47 19.57 -24.54 13.64
N PRO A 48 20.44 -23.79 12.93
CA PRO A 48 20.04 -22.62 12.17
C PRO A 48 18.95 -23.01 11.17
N ILE A 49 17.84 -22.28 11.20
CA ILE A 49 16.70 -22.43 10.31
C ILE A 49 16.82 -21.31 9.28
N THR A 50 17.09 -21.66 8.02
CA THR A 50 17.20 -20.68 6.94
C THR A 50 15.80 -20.31 6.43
N LEU A 51 15.47 -19.02 6.48
CA LEU A 51 14.21 -18.46 6.00
C LEU A 51 14.19 -18.32 4.47
N SER A 52 13.03 -18.38 3.86
CA SER A 52 12.86 -18.26 2.41
C SER A 52 13.18 -16.87 1.87
N SER A 53 12.98 -15.80 2.64
CA SER A 53 13.44 -14.44 2.34
C SER A 53 14.03 -13.77 3.58
N ASP A 54 14.57 -12.56 3.42
CA ASP A 54 15.09 -11.78 4.52
C ASP A 54 13.97 -11.43 5.52
N PHE A 55 14.34 -11.40 6.80
CA PHE A 55 13.47 -11.01 7.90
C PHE A 55 14.03 -9.73 8.54
N PRO A 56 13.40 -8.56 8.35
CA PRO A 56 13.82 -7.32 8.99
C PRO A 56 13.59 -7.34 10.52
N PHE A 57 14.60 -6.92 11.29
CA PHE A 57 14.53 -6.81 12.73
C PHE A 57 15.47 -5.70 13.24
N PHE A 58 14.96 -4.68 13.93
CA PHE A 58 15.70 -3.48 14.36
C PHE A 58 16.54 -2.87 13.25
N ASN A 59 15.93 -2.66 12.06
CA ASN A 59 16.58 -2.08 10.89
C ASN A 59 17.80 -2.89 10.36
N GLN A 60 17.82 -4.20 10.61
CA GLN A 60 18.81 -5.17 10.09
C GLN A 60 18.06 -6.34 9.45
N ASN A 61 18.65 -6.98 8.46
CA ASN A 61 18.09 -8.14 7.77
C ASN A 61 18.74 -9.44 8.22
N PHE A 62 17.93 -10.45 8.51
CA PHE A 62 18.39 -11.77 8.95
C PHE A 62 17.82 -12.86 8.04
N ARG A 63 18.66 -13.84 7.74
CA ARG A 63 18.31 -14.99 6.89
C ARG A 63 18.19 -16.28 7.68
N ASN A 64 18.69 -16.32 8.89
CA ASN A 64 18.66 -17.49 9.76
C ASN A 64 18.05 -17.15 11.11
N ILE A 65 17.31 -18.10 11.68
CA ILE A 65 16.79 -18.00 13.03
C ILE A 65 17.03 -19.29 13.81
N TYR A 66 16.98 -19.18 15.13
CA TYR A 66 17.11 -20.28 16.08
C TYR A 66 15.95 -20.24 17.06
N VAL A 67 15.32 -21.39 17.33
CA VAL A 67 14.29 -21.54 18.36
C VAL A 67 14.92 -22.19 19.58
N SER A 68 14.87 -21.52 20.75
CA SER A 68 15.40 -22.00 22.02
C SER A 68 14.36 -22.76 22.82
N THR A 69 14.78 -23.82 23.55
CA THR A 69 13.93 -24.48 24.57
C THR A 69 13.41 -23.45 25.55
N ASN A 70 14.25 -22.53 26.00
CA ASN A 70 13.97 -21.52 27.00
C ASN A 70 13.07 -20.35 26.57
N GLY A 71 12.19 -20.55 25.57
CA GLY A 71 11.14 -19.59 25.23
C GLY A 71 11.63 -18.32 24.52
N ALA A 72 12.65 -18.46 23.66
CA ALA A 72 13.20 -17.36 22.86
C ALA A 72 13.48 -17.78 21.42
N ILE A 73 13.46 -16.80 20.52
CA ILE A 73 13.89 -16.89 19.13
C ILE A 73 15.07 -15.93 18.95
N SER A 74 16.15 -16.36 18.29
CA SER A 74 17.32 -15.52 18.03
C SER A 74 17.80 -15.63 16.58
N PHE A 75 18.60 -14.64 16.12
CA PHE A 75 18.95 -14.52 14.70
C PHE A 75 20.40 -14.90 14.38
N THR A 76 21.37 -14.49 15.19
CA THR A 76 22.78 -14.69 14.89
C THR A 76 23.37 -15.95 15.51
N ARG A 77 22.84 -16.36 16.65
CA ARG A 77 23.33 -17.55 17.39
C ARG A 77 22.25 -18.16 18.28
N SER A 78 22.37 -19.42 18.58
CA SER A 78 21.51 -20.12 19.53
C SER A 78 21.63 -19.57 20.95
N ILE A 79 20.55 -19.65 21.72
CA ILE A 79 20.46 -19.25 23.13
C ILE A 79 20.18 -20.50 23.98
N SER A 80 21.06 -20.75 24.93
CA SER A 80 20.90 -21.80 25.94
C SER A 80 20.83 -21.27 27.38
N THR A 81 20.83 -19.95 27.53
CA THR A 81 20.71 -19.29 28.84
C THR A 81 19.30 -19.48 29.40
N TYR A 82 19.21 -20.11 30.58
CA TYR A 82 17.95 -20.43 31.26
C TYR A 82 17.46 -19.29 32.16
N THR A 83 18.38 -18.61 32.88
CA THR A 83 18.01 -17.41 33.61
C THR A 83 17.98 -16.22 32.67
N PRO A 84 16.83 -15.56 32.45
CA PRO A 84 16.78 -14.45 31.53
C PRO A 84 17.56 -13.24 32.07
N ASP A 85 18.46 -12.71 31.25
CA ASP A 85 19.12 -11.44 31.53
C ASP A 85 18.18 -10.27 31.25
N GLN A 86 18.38 -9.16 31.95
CA GLN A 86 17.58 -7.96 31.75
C GLN A 86 17.96 -7.26 30.44
N PHE A 87 16.99 -6.91 29.63
CA PHE A 87 17.20 -6.07 28.45
C PHE A 87 17.58 -4.61 28.86
N PRO A 88 18.43 -3.89 28.08
CA PRO A 88 19.11 -4.35 26.86
C PRO A 88 20.34 -5.23 27.13
N LEU A 89 20.67 -6.11 26.16
CA LEU A 89 21.86 -6.92 26.15
C LEU A 89 22.87 -6.35 25.13
N ASN A 90 24.15 -6.36 25.46
CA ASN A 90 25.23 -5.79 24.68
C ASN A 90 26.18 -6.81 24.04
N ASP A 91 25.76 -8.05 23.89
CA ASP A 91 26.61 -9.16 23.48
C ASP A 91 26.22 -9.73 22.11
N SER A 92 25.67 -8.93 21.22
CA SER A 92 25.22 -9.32 19.87
C SER A 92 24.21 -10.47 19.91
N LYS A 93 23.25 -10.38 20.83
CA LYS A 93 22.12 -11.31 20.94
C LYS A 93 20.85 -10.59 20.46
N GLU A 94 20.53 -10.73 19.20
CA GLU A 94 19.27 -10.31 18.63
C GLU A 94 18.20 -11.32 19.02
N ILE A 95 17.21 -10.90 19.85
CA ILE A 95 16.25 -11.80 20.51
C ILE A 95 14.83 -11.30 20.36
N ILE A 96 13.93 -12.22 20.01
CA ILE A 96 12.48 -12.14 20.22
C ILE A 96 12.17 -13.12 21.37
N ALA A 97 11.68 -12.61 22.48
CA ALA A 97 11.37 -13.39 23.69
C ALA A 97 9.87 -13.43 23.96
N PRO A 98 9.11 -14.39 23.40
CA PRO A 98 7.72 -14.56 23.78
C PRO A 98 7.54 -14.93 25.26
N PHE A 99 8.44 -15.72 25.83
CA PHE A 99 8.42 -16.04 27.27
C PHE A 99 9.76 -16.70 27.67
N TRP A 100 10.84 -15.92 27.73
CA TRP A 100 12.17 -16.42 28.02
C TRP A 100 12.32 -16.72 29.51
N ALA A 101 12.41 -18.00 29.86
CA ALA A 101 12.56 -18.54 31.20
C ALA A 101 13.15 -19.96 31.14
N ASP A 102 13.40 -20.55 32.26
CA ASP A 102 14.04 -21.88 32.45
C ASP A 102 13.07 -23.04 32.13
N VAL A 103 12.83 -23.26 30.82
CA VAL A 103 11.94 -24.29 30.28
C VAL A 103 12.67 -25.63 30.17
N ASP A 104 12.14 -26.66 30.80
CA ASP A 104 12.61 -28.04 30.67
C ASP A 104 11.52 -28.93 30.02
N THR A 105 11.80 -29.41 28.81
CA THR A 105 10.90 -30.29 28.04
C THR A 105 11.19 -31.77 28.23
N THR A 106 12.15 -32.15 29.08
CA THR A 106 12.49 -33.56 29.33
C THR A 106 11.41 -34.30 30.12
N GLY A 107 10.61 -33.56 30.92
CA GLY A 107 9.50 -34.11 31.70
C GLY A 107 8.17 -34.10 30.99
N THR A 108 7.85 -33.00 30.30
CA THR A 108 6.56 -32.80 29.66
C THR A 108 6.62 -31.67 28.60
N GLY A 109 5.65 -31.68 27.70
CA GLY A 109 5.47 -30.66 26.67
C GLY A 109 6.41 -30.83 25.48
N GLY A 110 6.37 -29.84 24.59
CA GLY A 110 7.21 -29.88 23.40
C GLY A 110 7.18 -28.55 22.65
N ILE A 111 8.16 -28.36 21.79
CA ILE A 111 8.29 -27.12 21.01
C ILE A 111 8.23 -27.50 19.55
N SER A 112 7.30 -26.86 18.84
CA SER A 112 7.13 -27.06 17.41
C SER A 112 7.24 -25.74 16.67
N TYR A 113 7.71 -25.80 15.40
CA TYR A 113 7.86 -24.60 14.57
C TYR A 113 7.80 -24.94 13.07
N ARG A 114 7.39 -23.97 12.28
CA ARG A 114 7.46 -24.02 10.81
C ARG A 114 7.48 -22.63 10.19
N GLU A 115 7.99 -22.54 8.98
CA GLU A 115 7.66 -21.48 8.02
C GLU A 115 6.46 -21.94 7.21
N THR A 116 5.52 -21.03 6.85
CA THR A 116 4.34 -21.34 6.08
C THR A 116 3.97 -20.18 5.15
N THR A 117 3.47 -20.55 3.97
CA THR A 117 2.87 -19.64 2.97
C THR A 117 1.39 -20.01 2.73
N ASP A 118 0.75 -20.66 3.71
CA ASP A 118 -0.67 -21.02 3.65
C ASP A 118 -1.52 -19.74 3.55
N PRO A 119 -2.31 -19.55 2.45
CA PRO A 119 -3.03 -18.30 2.21
C PRO A 119 -4.01 -17.92 3.31
N ASP A 120 -4.68 -18.90 3.93
CA ASP A 120 -5.63 -18.64 5.01
C ASP A 120 -4.93 -18.13 6.26
N LEU A 121 -3.71 -18.62 6.53
CA LEU A 121 -2.91 -18.18 7.67
C LEU A 121 -2.24 -16.83 7.41
N LEU A 122 -1.79 -16.57 6.16
CA LEU A 122 -1.29 -15.26 5.75
C LEU A 122 -2.39 -14.21 5.91
N SER A 123 -3.55 -14.44 5.31
CA SER A 123 -4.70 -13.53 5.42
C SER A 123 -5.10 -13.25 6.87
N ARG A 124 -5.09 -14.28 7.72
CA ARG A 124 -5.36 -14.12 9.15
C ARG A 124 -4.35 -13.21 9.85
N ALA A 125 -3.04 -13.43 9.60
CA ALA A 125 -1.99 -12.62 10.21
C ALA A 125 -2.04 -11.17 9.71
N ASP A 126 -2.25 -10.98 8.41
CA ASP A 126 -2.40 -9.67 7.80
C ASP A 126 -3.56 -8.90 8.42
N GLU A 127 -4.72 -9.55 8.64
CA GLU A 127 -5.86 -8.94 9.31
C GLU A 127 -5.57 -8.60 10.78
N ASP A 128 -4.96 -9.52 11.56
CA ASP A 128 -4.56 -9.25 12.95
C ASP A 128 -3.59 -8.05 13.02
N ILE A 129 -2.69 -7.93 12.03
CA ILE A 129 -1.71 -6.82 11.92
C ILE A 129 -2.39 -5.52 11.49
N LYS A 130 -3.26 -5.53 10.49
CA LYS A 130 -3.98 -4.33 10.01
C LYS A 130 -4.84 -3.71 11.12
N VAL A 131 -5.51 -4.55 11.91
CA VAL A 131 -6.26 -4.09 13.09
C VAL A 131 -5.35 -3.47 14.15
N ALA A 132 -4.16 -4.06 14.37
CA ALA A 132 -3.20 -3.57 15.34
C ALA A 132 -2.45 -2.30 14.86
N PHE A 133 -2.20 -2.21 13.55
CA PHE A 133 -1.46 -1.15 12.89
C PHE A 133 -2.19 -0.63 11.66
N PRO A 134 -3.20 0.22 11.81
CA PRO A 134 -4.00 0.72 10.69
C PRO A 134 -3.20 1.47 9.62
N ARG A 135 -2.06 2.07 10.01
CA ARG A 135 -1.13 2.71 9.07
C ARG A 135 -0.32 1.71 8.23
N SER A 136 -0.39 0.43 8.54
CA SER A 136 0.21 -0.67 7.79
C SER A 136 -0.87 -1.52 7.10
N ALA A 137 -2.00 -0.93 6.75
CA ALA A 137 -3.15 -1.62 6.13
C ALA A 137 -2.78 -2.29 4.79
N GLY A 138 -1.85 -1.71 4.03
CA GLY A 138 -1.27 -2.31 2.82
C GLY A 138 -0.26 -3.44 3.06
N PHE A 139 -0.01 -3.82 4.31
CA PHE A 139 0.87 -4.94 4.59
C PHE A 139 0.22 -6.26 4.15
N SER A 140 0.95 -7.03 3.34
CA SER A 140 0.61 -8.40 2.98
C SER A 140 1.84 -9.27 3.20
N SER A 141 1.72 -10.26 4.07
CA SER A 141 2.82 -11.15 4.42
C SER A 141 3.17 -12.10 3.27
N SER A 142 4.45 -12.24 2.98
CA SER A 142 4.94 -13.24 2.02
C SER A 142 5.10 -14.63 2.64
N TYR A 143 5.35 -14.68 3.94
CA TYR A 143 5.36 -15.90 4.74
C TYR A 143 5.19 -15.59 6.22
N LEU A 144 4.80 -16.62 7.00
CA LEU A 144 4.82 -16.60 8.47
C LEU A 144 5.85 -17.61 8.98
N PHE A 145 6.50 -17.27 10.09
CA PHE A 145 7.21 -18.24 10.90
C PHE A 145 6.48 -18.39 12.23
N ILE A 146 6.00 -19.60 12.54
CA ILE A 146 5.21 -19.93 13.73
C ILE A 146 6.04 -20.80 14.63
N ALA A 147 6.19 -20.41 15.91
CA ALA A 147 6.83 -21.22 16.96
C ALA A 147 5.91 -21.34 18.17
N THR A 148 5.68 -22.56 18.62
CA THR A 148 4.77 -22.87 19.74
C THR A 148 5.49 -23.68 20.80
N TRP A 149 5.44 -23.19 22.05
CA TRP A 149 5.79 -23.91 23.27
C TRP A 149 4.51 -24.44 23.86
N ASN A 150 4.32 -25.78 23.75
CA ASN A 150 3.07 -26.41 24.11
C ASN A 150 3.21 -27.25 25.39
N ARG A 151 2.54 -26.84 26.47
CA ARG A 151 2.49 -27.50 27.78
C ARG A 151 3.87 -27.80 28.34
N VAL A 152 4.82 -26.86 28.18
CA VAL A 152 6.20 -27.01 28.61
C VAL A 152 6.33 -26.86 30.12
N GLY A 153 7.10 -27.77 30.74
CA GLY A 153 7.46 -27.74 32.15
C GLY A 153 8.64 -26.78 32.40
N TYR A 154 9.16 -26.82 33.64
CA TYR A 154 10.29 -26.00 34.05
C TYR A 154 11.39 -26.86 34.71
N TYR A 155 12.51 -26.24 35.03
CA TYR A 155 13.74 -26.88 35.55
C TYR A 155 13.50 -28.08 36.48
N GLU A 156 14.37 -29.10 36.39
CA GLU A 156 14.30 -30.44 37.05
C GLU A 156 13.11 -31.28 36.50
N SER A 157 12.74 -31.16 35.24
CA SER A 157 11.64 -31.94 34.64
C SER A 157 10.30 -31.82 35.39
N LYS A 158 10.04 -30.66 35.97
CA LYS A 158 8.79 -30.43 36.71
C LYS A 158 7.58 -30.44 35.79
N VAL A 159 6.52 -31.08 36.17
CA VAL A 159 5.30 -31.30 35.37
C VAL A 159 4.01 -30.89 36.10
N ASP A 160 4.12 -30.35 37.30
CA ASP A 160 3.00 -29.93 38.13
C ASP A 160 2.31 -28.65 37.60
N LYS A 161 3.04 -27.86 36.84
CA LYS A 161 2.58 -26.67 36.13
C LYS A 161 3.18 -26.65 34.72
N THR A 162 2.40 -26.18 33.77
CA THR A 162 2.85 -26.08 32.38
C THR A 162 2.50 -24.72 31.75
N ASN A 163 3.30 -24.29 30.79
CA ASN A 163 3.00 -23.09 29.99
C ASN A 163 2.74 -23.46 28.54
N THR A 164 1.74 -22.79 27.93
CA THR A 164 1.50 -22.84 26.50
C THR A 164 1.46 -21.41 25.94
N PHE A 165 2.36 -21.11 24.99
CA PHE A 165 2.42 -19.81 24.33
C PHE A 165 2.96 -19.96 22.89
N GLN A 166 2.66 -18.97 22.06
CA GLN A 166 3.01 -19.00 20.65
C GLN A 166 3.55 -17.65 20.17
N ALA A 167 4.52 -17.66 19.30
CA ALA A 167 5.01 -16.52 18.54
C ALA A 167 4.75 -16.74 17.06
N VAL A 168 4.13 -15.75 16.40
CA VAL A 168 3.91 -15.70 14.96
C VAL A 168 4.68 -14.50 14.41
N LEU A 169 5.67 -14.76 13.57
CA LEU A 169 6.47 -13.74 12.89
C LEU A 169 5.96 -13.62 11.46
N ALA A 170 5.54 -12.43 11.06
CA ALA A 170 5.02 -12.14 9.74
C ALA A 170 5.91 -11.12 9.03
N THR A 171 6.22 -11.32 7.76
CA THR A 171 7.01 -10.37 6.98
C THR A 171 6.69 -10.44 5.49
N ASN A 172 6.90 -9.31 4.80
CA ASN A 172 6.92 -9.21 3.33
C ASN A 172 8.35 -8.98 2.79
N GLY A 173 9.37 -9.12 3.65
CA GLY A 173 10.78 -8.86 3.33
C GLY A 173 11.22 -7.42 3.56
N LEU A 174 10.29 -6.48 3.72
CA LEU A 174 10.55 -5.05 4.01
C LEU A 174 10.03 -4.65 5.39
N GLN A 175 8.86 -5.12 5.76
CA GLN A 175 8.22 -4.91 7.05
C GLN A 175 8.13 -6.23 7.80
N SER A 176 8.20 -6.17 9.13
CA SER A 176 8.07 -7.34 9.98
C SER A 176 7.26 -7.05 11.23
N PHE A 177 6.37 -8.00 11.55
CA PHE A 177 5.50 -7.95 12.71
C PHE A 177 5.60 -9.23 13.52
N VAL A 178 5.31 -9.13 14.81
CA VAL A 178 5.24 -10.28 15.72
C VAL A 178 3.93 -10.26 16.47
N ILE A 179 3.27 -11.40 16.50
CA ILE A 179 2.08 -11.66 17.30
C ILE A 179 2.45 -12.67 18.38
N PHE A 180 2.31 -12.30 19.67
CA PHE A 180 2.41 -13.23 20.77
C PHE A 180 1.01 -13.63 21.24
N LEU A 181 0.81 -14.93 21.47
CA LEU A 181 -0.47 -15.50 21.91
C LEU A 181 -0.31 -16.26 23.21
N TYR A 182 -1.19 -15.95 24.19
CA TYR A 182 -1.24 -16.58 25.52
C TYR A 182 -2.69 -16.92 25.85
N ALA A 183 -3.03 -18.20 25.87
CA ALA A 183 -4.41 -18.64 26.13
C ALA A 183 -4.75 -18.61 27.65
N ASP A 184 -6.04 -18.49 27.92
CA ASP A 184 -6.53 -18.44 29.34
C ASP A 184 -6.11 -19.66 30.13
N GLY A 185 -5.54 -19.42 31.32
CA GLY A 185 -5.08 -20.47 32.20
C GLY A 185 -3.84 -21.26 31.76
N GLU A 186 -3.30 -20.97 30.60
CA GLU A 186 -2.17 -21.70 30.00
C GLU A 186 -0.78 -21.18 30.42
N ILE A 187 -0.67 -20.13 31.25
CA ILE A 187 0.58 -19.67 31.88
C ILE A 187 0.47 -19.93 33.39
N GLN A 188 1.13 -20.99 33.86
CA GLN A 188 1.00 -21.48 35.22
C GLN A 188 2.26 -21.34 36.10
N TRP A 189 3.43 -21.10 35.45
CA TRP A 189 4.70 -20.85 36.10
C TRP A 189 5.44 -19.69 35.44
N THR A 190 6.37 -19.04 36.19
CA THR A 190 7.08 -17.84 35.72
C THR A 190 8.60 -17.96 35.83
N THR A 191 9.10 -18.92 36.61
CA THR A 191 10.52 -18.99 36.97
C THR A 191 10.92 -20.44 37.22
N GLY A 192 12.07 -20.89 36.70
CA GLY A 192 12.68 -22.16 37.14
C GLY A 192 13.34 -22.06 38.50
N ASP A 193 13.47 -23.17 39.17
CA ASP A 193 14.10 -23.21 40.52
C ASP A 193 15.61 -22.83 40.45
N ALA A 194 16.27 -23.09 39.28
CA ALA A 194 17.67 -22.66 39.05
C ALA A 194 17.79 -21.13 38.90
N SER A 195 16.72 -20.45 38.59
CA SER A 195 16.66 -18.97 38.51
C SER A 195 16.15 -18.37 39.84
N SER A 196 16.40 -19.04 40.96
CA SER A 196 16.01 -18.67 42.34
C SER A 196 14.48 -18.71 42.57
N GLY A 197 13.73 -19.44 41.74
CA GLY A 197 12.31 -19.68 41.91
C GLY A 197 12.03 -20.74 43.01
N LEU A 198 10.76 -20.90 43.34
CA LEU A 198 10.28 -21.97 44.19
C LEU A 198 8.96 -22.51 43.64
N ASN A 199 8.97 -23.77 43.21
CA ASN A 199 7.80 -24.39 42.59
C ASN A 199 7.23 -23.60 41.40
N GLY A 200 8.09 -23.07 40.54
CA GLY A 200 7.73 -22.35 39.34
C GLY A 200 7.39 -20.86 39.53
N LEU A 201 7.55 -20.30 40.73
CA LEU A 201 7.17 -18.91 41.02
C LEU A 201 8.28 -18.17 41.81
N GLY A 202 8.23 -16.84 41.80
CA GLY A 202 9.23 -15.99 42.48
C GLY A 202 10.54 -15.88 41.71
N GLY A 203 11.68 -15.70 42.41
CA GLY A 203 13.02 -15.61 41.79
C GLY A 203 13.13 -14.54 40.70
N ILE A 204 13.74 -14.95 39.59
CA ILE A 204 13.89 -14.14 38.38
C ILE A 204 12.85 -14.60 37.34
N PRO A 205 11.70 -13.89 37.21
CA PRO A 205 10.63 -14.28 36.32
C PRO A 205 10.99 -14.08 34.86
N ALA A 206 10.18 -14.68 33.96
CA ALA A 206 10.34 -14.62 32.51
C ALA A 206 10.53 -13.21 31.96
N GLN A 207 11.45 -13.08 31.00
CA GLN A 207 11.62 -11.89 30.16
C GLN A 207 10.72 -12.03 28.94
N VAL A 208 9.91 -11.00 28.65
CA VAL A 208 9.10 -10.92 27.42
C VAL A 208 9.38 -9.61 26.70
N GLY A 209 9.69 -9.70 25.38
CA GLY A 209 9.99 -8.55 24.56
C GLY A 209 11.04 -8.80 23.49
N PHE A 210 11.79 -7.77 23.14
CA PHE A 210 12.71 -7.72 21.99
C PHE A 210 14.02 -7.06 22.38
N ASN A 211 15.13 -7.54 21.82
CA ASN A 211 16.45 -6.98 22.04
C ASN A 211 17.27 -6.95 20.76
N ALA A 212 17.81 -5.78 20.42
CA ALA A 212 18.60 -5.58 19.20
C ALA A 212 20.05 -6.12 19.29
N GLY A 213 20.54 -6.49 20.47
CA GLY A 213 21.90 -7.00 20.68
C GLY A 213 22.99 -5.93 20.75
N ASP A 214 22.66 -4.66 20.69
CA ASP A 214 23.58 -3.51 20.65
C ASP A 214 23.81 -2.83 22.00
N GLY A 215 23.13 -3.31 23.04
CA GLY A 215 23.20 -2.72 24.38
C GLY A 215 22.38 -1.45 24.58
N LEU A 216 21.59 -1.03 23.57
CA LEU A 216 20.82 0.22 23.58
C LEU A 216 19.34 -0.03 23.27
N ARG A 217 19.05 -0.65 22.12
CA ARG A 217 17.69 -0.78 21.58
C ARG A 217 17.02 -2.04 22.07
N TYR A 218 15.86 -1.89 22.69
CA TYR A 218 15.04 -3.00 23.16
C TYR A 218 13.59 -2.55 23.40
N ALA A 219 12.69 -3.49 23.50
CA ALA A 219 11.35 -3.28 24.05
C ALA A 219 10.98 -4.46 24.95
N ALA A 220 10.40 -4.17 26.11
CA ALA A 220 9.87 -5.19 27.01
C ALA A 220 8.44 -4.82 27.40
N ILE A 221 7.56 -5.83 27.55
CA ILE A 221 6.22 -5.58 28.05
C ILE A 221 6.29 -5.17 29.54
N PRO A 222 5.31 -4.39 30.03
CA PRO A 222 5.36 -3.82 31.40
C PRO A 222 5.49 -4.87 32.52
N GLN A 223 4.96 -6.08 32.35
CA GLN A 223 5.00 -7.17 33.33
C GLN A 223 6.29 -7.99 33.27
N SER A 224 7.11 -7.82 32.25
CA SER A 224 8.36 -8.57 32.03
C SER A 224 9.25 -8.53 33.26
N ARG A 225 9.87 -9.67 33.61
CA ARG A 225 10.73 -9.86 34.79
C ARG A 225 10.11 -9.50 36.13
N THR A 226 8.80 -9.50 36.20
CA THR A 226 8.04 -9.34 37.48
C THR A 226 7.13 -10.52 37.70
N ASN A 227 6.71 -10.73 38.96
CA ASN A 227 5.72 -11.76 39.27
C ASN A 227 4.35 -11.53 38.56
N ALA A 228 4.08 -10.31 38.12
CA ALA A 228 2.88 -9.98 37.37
C ALA A 228 2.84 -10.60 35.96
N ILE A 229 3.97 -11.14 35.45
CA ILE A 229 4.02 -11.80 34.13
C ILE A 229 3.09 -13.01 34.03
N ILE A 230 2.71 -13.62 35.18
CA ILE A 230 1.73 -14.71 35.19
C ILE A 230 0.35 -14.26 34.67
N ASN A 231 0.05 -12.98 34.72
CA ASN A 231 -1.20 -12.39 34.22
C ASN A 231 -1.13 -11.96 32.75
N ILE A 232 -0.08 -12.35 32.01
CA ILE A 232 0.10 -11.97 30.60
C ILE A 232 -1.09 -12.42 29.72
N THR A 233 -1.76 -13.51 30.11
CA THR A 233 -2.99 -14.00 29.47
C THR A 233 -4.15 -13.01 29.54
N ARG A 234 -4.16 -12.11 30.53
CA ARG A 234 -5.23 -11.13 30.81
C ARG A 234 -4.89 -9.72 30.33
N THR A 235 -3.72 -9.53 29.76
CA THR A 235 -3.23 -8.24 29.30
C THR A 235 -3.00 -8.27 27.79
N SER A 236 -2.97 -7.09 27.16
CA SER A 236 -2.86 -6.92 25.71
C SER A 236 -2.42 -5.48 25.39
N ASN A 237 -1.83 -5.26 24.25
CA ASN A 237 -1.64 -3.91 23.71
C ASN A 237 -2.68 -3.54 22.63
N ILE A 238 -3.58 -4.46 22.28
CA ILE A 238 -4.63 -4.24 21.26
C ILE A 238 -6.05 -4.45 21.81
N GLY A 239 -6.23 -4.52 23.14
CA GLY A 239 -7.54 -4.71 23.79
C GLY A 239 -8.11 -6.13 23.68
N VAL A 240 -7.35 -7.10 23.19
CA VAL A 240 -7.71 -8.54 23.14
C VAL A 240 -6.84 -9.29 24.12
N PRO A 241 -7.30 -9.62 25.35
CA PRO A 241 -6.49 -10.25 26.37
C PRO A 241 -5.80 -11.53 25.88
N GLY A 242 -4.50 -11.62 26.14
CA GLY A 242 -3.65 -12.71 25.66
C GLY A 242 -3.08 -12.55 24.27
N VAL A 243 -3.39 -11.44 23.56
CA VAL A 243 -2.81 -11.12 22.24
C VAL A 243 -1.98 -9.85 22.32
N TRP A 244 -0.75 -9.93 21.83
CA TRP A 244 0.18 -8.81 21.76
C TRP A 244 0.74 -8.70 20.35
N VAL A 245 0.71 -7.50 19.75
CA VAL A 245 1.18 -7.28 18.37
C VAL A 245 2.20 -6.16 18.34
N PHE A 246 3.30 -6.39 17.64
CA PHE A 246 4.43 -5.46 17.55
C PHE A 246 4.93 -5.36 16.12
N ARG A 247 5.37 -4.17 15.69
CA ARG A 247 6.14 -3.97 14.48
C ARG A 247 7.61 -3.84 14.87
N ILE A 248 8.50 -4.57 14.20
CA ILE A 248 9.87 -4.80 14.65
C ILE A 248 10.95 -4.55 13.59
N ASP A 249 10.57 -4.13 12.39
CA ASP A 249 11.52 -3.80 11.31
C ASP A 249 12.15 -2.42 11.47
N GLU A 250 11.53 -1.51 12.22
CA GLU A 250 12.00 -0.15 12.44
C GLU A 250 13.26 -0.09 13.33
N GLU A 251 13.82 1.11 13.50
CA GLU A 251 14.94 1.34 14.43
C GLU A 251 14.55 0.97 15.86
N ASP A 252 13.33 1.30 16.26
CA ASP A 252 12.72 0.92 17.53
C ASP A 252 11.48 0.04 17.30
N VAL A 253 11.12 -0.78 18.30
CA VAL A 253 9.91 -1.58 18.26
C VAL A 253 8.69 -0.67 18.41
N VAL A 254 7.78 -0.72 17.44
CA VAL A 254 6.51 0.01 17.52
C VAL A 254 5.48 -0.90 18.20
N ILE A 255 4.96 -0.43 19.35
CA ILE A 255 3.93 -1.14 20.13
C ILE A 255 2.57 -0.73 19.57
N ALA A 256 1.74 -1.72 19.20
CA ALA A 256 0.36 -1.48 18.79
C ALA A 256 -0.53 -1.00 19.93
N GLY A 257 -1.72 -0.53 19.59
CA GLY A 257 -2.74 -0.07 20.51
C GLY A 257 -2.84 1.44 20.65
N CYS A 258 -3.74 1.90 21.50
CA CYS A 258 -3.98 3.32 21.69
C CYS A 258 -2.89 3.98 22.55
N GLN A 259 -2.68 5.27 22.30
CA GLN A 259 -1.76 6.11 23.11
C GLN A 259 -2.57 6.97 24.08
N ARG A 260 -2.19 6.97 25.37
CA ARG A 260 -2.78 7.90 26.35
C ARG A 260 -2.22 9.28 26.12
N LEU A 261 -3.09 10.28 25.94
CA LEU A 261 -2.72 11.67 25.83
C LEU A 261 -2.06 12.15 27.13
N ALA A 262 -0.90 12.81 27.01
CA ALA A 262 -0.34 13.57 28.13
C ALA A 262 -1.21 14.81 28.39
N GLU A 263 -1.45 15.15 29.67
CA GLU A 263 -2.36 16.24 30.08
C GLU A 263 -1.94 17.65 29.59
N GLU A 264 -0.83 17.81 28.85
CA GLU A 264 -0.24 19.08 28.41
C GLU A 264 0.02 19.20 26.90
N GLU A 265 -0.51 18.35 26.03
CA GLU A 265 -0.32 18.52 24.59
C GLU A 265 -1.22 19.63 24.01
N ASN A 266 -0.64 20.81 23.81
CA ASN A 266 -1.21 21.88 23.01
C ASN A 266 -1.08 21.54 21.52
N GLY A 267 -1.97 20.75 20.97
CA GLY A 267 -1.93 20.39 19.56
C GLY A 267 -3.12 19.54 19.13
N THR A 268 -3.24 19.33 17.83
CA THR A 268 -4.20 18.39 17.25
C THR A 268 -3.71 16.95 17.46
N VAL A 269 -4.61 16.08 17.89
CA VAL A 269 -4.31 14.67 18.15
C VAL A 269 -4.35 13.89 16.84
N PRO A 270 -3.31 13.12 16.50
CA PRO A 270 -3.31 12.30 15.30
C PRO A 270 -4.31 11.14 15.41
N ILE A 271 -5.02 10.87 14.31
CA ILE A 271 -5.88 9.71 14.14
C ILE A 271 -5.48 8.94 12.88
N SER A 272 -5.91 7.69 12.78
CA SER A 272 -5.77 6.87 11.58
C SER A 272 -7.05 6.08 11.31
N LEU A 273 -7.28 5.73 10.05
CA LEU A 273 -8.49 5.07 9.57
C LEU A 273 -8.18 3.65 9.08
N TYR A 274 -9.15 2.74 9.28
CA TYR A 274 -9.17 1.44 8.61
C TYR A 274 -10.62 0.96 8.37
N PRO A 275 -11.02 0.61 7.13
CA PRO A 275 -10.28 0.93 5.90
C PRO A 275 -10.21 2.45 5.66
N ARG A 276 -9.23 2.89 4.87
CA ARG A 276 -9.08 4.30 4.47
C ARG A 276 -9.92 4.67 3.25
N TYR A 277 -10.64 3.73 2.71
CA TYR A 277 -11.47 3.90 1.53
C TYR A 277 -12.84 3.22 1.71
N GLY A 278 -13.78 3.57 0.86
CA GLY A 278 -15.09 2.95 0.81
C GLY A 278 -15.85 3.35 -0.44
N SER A 279 -16.94 2.64 -0.71
CA SER A 279 -17.81 2.96 -1.84
C SER A 279 -18.43 4.34 -1.72
N VAL A 280 -18.52 5.05 -2.83
CA VAL A 280 -19.26 6.31 -2.96
C VAL A 280 -20.73 6.19 -2.50
N LEU A 281 -21.30 4.98 -2.53
CA LEU A 281 -22.65 4.71 -2.02
C LEU A 281 -22.73 4.64 -0.49
N GLY A 282 -21.60 4.71 0.21
CA GLY A 282 -21.51 4.69 1.67
C GLY A 282 -21.79 3.33 2.29
N GLY A 283 -21.90 3.29 3.62
CA GLY A 283 -22.18 2.08 4.39
C GLY A 283 -20.93 1.36 4.90
N THR A 284 -19.73 1.82 4.56
CA THR A 284 -18.45 1.23 4.99
C THR A 284 -18.20 1.52 6.47
N PRO A 285 -17.97 0.49 7.32
CA PRO A 285 -17.65 0.68 8.73
C PRO A 285 -16.16 1.04 8.91
N VAL A 286 -15.86 2.32 9.03
CA VAL A 286 -14.51 2.85 9.18
C VAL A 286 -14.12 2.83 10.66
N GLN A 287 -13.09 2.08 11.00
CA GLN A 287 -12.46 2.07 12.32
C GLN A 287 -11.54 3.30 12.45
N VAL A 288 -11.70 4.07 13.51
CA VAL A 288 -10.90 5.26 13.78
C VAL A 288 -10.04 4.99 15.01
N PHE A 289 -8.74 4.97 14.81
CA PHE A 289 -7.73 4.75 15.82
C PHE A 289 -7.01 6.05 16.18
N GLY A 290 -6.44 6.12 17.37
CA GLY A 290 -5.72 7.32 17.81
C GLY A 290 -5.39 7.23 19.30
N PRO A 291 -5.83 8.21 20.10
CA PRO A 291 -5.69 8.13 21.55
C PRO A 291 -6.55 7.03 22.15
N CYS A 292 -6.31 6.69 23.43
CA CYS A 292 -7.20 5.79 24.15
C CYS A 292 -8.56 6.47 24.38
N PHE A 293 -9.62 5.80 23.92
CA PHE A 293 -11.00 6.32 23.99
C PHE A 293 -11.72 5.95 25.29
N ASP A 294 -11.11 5.17 26.22
CA ASP A 294 -11.71 4.73 27.50
C ASP A 294 -12.26 5.90 28.35
N GLY A 295 -11.55 7.02 28.39
CA GLY A 295 -11.99 8.24 29.05
C GLY A 295 -13.17 8.97 28.39
N TYR A 296 -13.59 8.54 27.20
CA TYR A 296 -14.59 9.21 26.37
C TYR A 296 -15.77 8.29 25.99
N ALA A 297 -15.89 7.12 26.61
CA ALA A 297 -16.90 6.13 26.31
C ALA A 297 -18.35 6.66 26.35
N ASP A 298 -18.63 7.61 27.24
CA ASP A 298 -19.95 8.26 27.40
C ASP A 298 -20.09 9.56 26.62
N ALA A 299 -19.04 10.03 25.93
CA ALA A 299 -19.10 11.26 25.13
C ALA A 299 -19.80 11.01 23.79
N PRO A 300 -20.77 11.85 23.36
CA PRO A 300 -21.31 11.75 22.00
C PRO A 300 -20.19 11.98 20.97
N ILE A 301 -20.08 11.07 20.00
CA ILE A 301 -19.07 11.08 18.95
C ILE A 301 -19.71 11.55 17.66
N THR A 302 -19.07 12.49 16.96
CA THR A 302 -19.46 12.92 15.62
C THR A 302 -18.28 12.73 14.69
N CYS A 303 -18.51 12.05 13.57
CA CYS A 303 -17.54 11.84 12.50
C CYS A 303 -17.90 12.79 11.35
N TYR A 304 -16.90 13.37 10.71
CA TYR A 304 -17.04 14.29 9.60
C TYR A 304 -16.37 13.69 8.37
N PHE A 305 -17.15 13.52 7.30
CA PHE A 305 -16.66 13.23 5.96
C PHE A 305 -16.87 14.51 5.13
N ASP A 306 -15.85 15.32 4.96
CA ASP A 306 -15.95 16.72 4.56
C ASP A 306 -16.96 17.48 5.43
N ASN A 307 -18.08 17.90 4.84
CA ASN A 307 -19.14 18.61 5.53
C ASN A 307 -20.31 17.71 5.99
N ILE A 308 -20.21 16.38 5.77
CA ILE A 308 -21.29 15.44 6.12
C ILE A 308 -21.02 14.90 7.52
N GLU A 309 -21.96 15.13 8.43
CA GLU A 309 -21.90 14.65 9.81
C GLU A 309 -22.58 13.30 9.94
N VAL A 310 -21.88 12.31 10.54
CA VAL A 310 -22.44 11.02 10.93
C VAL A 310 -22.16 10.74 12.42
N GLU A 311 -23.05 10.00 13.06
CA GLU A 311 -22.87 9.64 14.46
C GLU A 311 -21.85 8.52 14.60
N GLY A 312 -20.77 8.75 15.40
CA GLY A 312 -19.75 7.76 15.70
C GLY A 312 -20.20 6.79 16.78
N ILE A 313 -19.64 5.59 16.78
CA ILE A 313 -19.98 4.48 17.65
C ILE A 313 -18.75 4.12 18.48
N PHE A 314 -18.82 4.25 19.80
CA PHE A 314 -17.77 3.75 20.70
C PHE A 314 -17.79 2.21 20.71
N VAL A 315 -16.65 1.58 20.44
CA VAL A 315 -16.49 0.12 20.48
C VAL A 315 -15.69 -0.31 21.70
N ASN A 316 -14.46 0.21 21.85
CA ASN A 316 -13.58 -0.07 22.98
C ASN A 316 -12.56 1.07 23.16
N GLU A 317 -11.59 0.90 24.07
CA GLU A 317 -10.57 1.91 24.36
C GLU A 317 -9.66 2.22 23.16
N ASN A 318 -9.49 1.28 22.21
CA ASN A 318 -8.54 1.40 21.11
C ASN A 318 -9.14 2.07 19.87
N TYR A 319 -10.44 1.93 19.61
CA TYR A 319 -11.06 2.50 18.41
C TYR A 319 -12.56 2.78 18.56
N ILE A 320 -13.02 3.66 17.73
CA ILE A 320 -14.44 3.96 17.48
C ILE A 320 -14.78 3.60 16.03
N LEU A 321 -16.07 3.46 15.70
CA LEU A 321 -16.56 3.23 14.35
C LEU A 321 -17.34 4.42 13.83
N CYS A 322 -17.08 4.77 12.57
CA CYS A 322 -17.86 5.72 11.78
C CYS A 322 -18.37 5.01 10.52
N ILE A 323 -19.67 5.04 10.25
CA ILE A 323 -20.20 4.46 9.02
C ILE A 323 -20.15 5.54 7.94
N SER A 324 -19.48 5.28 6.80
CA SER A 324 -19.38 6.26 5.72
C SER A 324 -20.76 6.59 5.16
N PRO A 325 -21.08 7.88 4.98
CA PRO A 325 -22.31 8.29 4.29
C PRO A 325 -22.18 8.09 2.78
N PRO A 326 -23.28 8.12 2.02
CA PRO A 326 -23.19 8.33 0.57
C PRO A 326 -22.45 9.64 0.27
N LEU A 327 -21.46 9.59 -0.63
CA LEU A 327 -20.60 10.70 -1.00
C LEU A 327 -20.96 11.16 -2.43
N GLN A 328 -20.73 12.42 -2.74
CA GLN A 328 -21.05 12.96 -4.07
C GLN A 328 -19.84 12.97 -5.01
N ASP A 329 -18.65 13.02 -4.42
CA ASP A 329 -17.40 13.12 -5.16
C ASP A 329 -16.57 11.85 -4.96
N LEU A 330 -15.80 11.49 -5.99
CA LEU A 330 -14.77 10.45 -5.93
C LEU A 330 -13.43 11.06 -5.49
N GLY A 331 -12.56 10.22 -4.94
CA GLY A 331 -11.22 10.62 -4.52
C GLY A 331 -11.13 11.03 -3.05
N SER A 332 -10.30 12.01 -2.76
CA SER A 332 -9.96 12.43 -1.40
C SER A 332 -11.11 13.15 -0.70
N VAL A 333 -11.49 12.65 0.47
CA VAL A 333 -12.51 13.21 1.37
C VAL A 333 -11.84 13.53 2.70
N ALA A 334 -11.92 14.77 3.17
CA ALA A 334 -11.35 15.14 4.46
C ALA A 334 -12.14 14.48 5.59
N PHE A 335 -11.44 13.76 6.48
CA PHE A 335 -12.05 13.06 7.60
C PHE A 335 -11.51 13.56 8.93
N THR A 336 -12.40 13.86 9.88
CA THR A 336 -12.04 14.12 11.27
C THR A 336 -13.17 13.68 12.21
N ILE A 337 -12.89 13.71 13.51
CA ILE A 337 -13.88 13.38 14.55
C ILE A 337 -13.99 14.50 15.58
N ARG A 338 -15.13 14.56 16.24
CA ARG A 338 -15.35 15.42 17.41
C ARG A 338 -15.97 14.61 18.53
N LEU A 339 -15.39 14.70 19.71
CA LEU A 339 -15.94 14.19 20.95
C LEU A 339 -16.67 15.33 21.65
N ASN A 340 -18.02 15.31 21.64
CA ASN A 340 -18.83 16.39 22.17
C ASN A 340 -18.64 16.53 23.69
N GLY A 341 -18.37 17.76 24.14
CA GLY A 341 -18.10 18.07 25.55
C GLY A 341 -16.60 17.91 25.94
N VAL A 342 -15.74 17.62 24.97
CA VAL A 342 -14.28 17.52 25.16
C VAL A 342 -13.60 18.60 24.33
N SER A 343 -12.53 19.20 24.85
CA SER A 343 -11.78 20.28 24.18
C SER A 343 -10.64 19.78 23.30
N VAL A 344 -10.53 18.45 23.09
CA VAL A 344 -9.49 17.87 22.24
C VAL A 344 -9.87 18.08 20.77
N GLU A 345 -8.94 18.55 19.96
CA GLU A 345 -9.06 18.63 18.51
C GLU A 345 -8.26 17.49 17.86
N PHE A 346 -8.85 16.88 16.84
CA PHE A 346 -8.24 15.76 16.11
C PHE A 346 -7.68 16.24 14.77
N LYS A 347 -6.51 15.70 14.39
CA LYS A 347 -5.90 16.00 13.09
C LYS A 347 -6.82 15.46 11.99
N GLU A 348 -7.08 16.29 10.98
CA GLU A 348 -7.76 15.86 9.77
C GLU A 348 -6.90 14.83 9.00
N VAL A 349 -7.53 13.79 8.49
CA VAL A 349 -6.92 12.74 7.70
C VAL A 349 -7.75 12.48 6.44
N VAL A 350 -7.18 11.83 5.44
CA VAL A 350 -7.87 11.56 4.19
C VAL A 350 -8.56 10.20 4.23
N PHE A 351 -9.85 10.19 3.86
CA PHE A 351 -10.63 9.01 3.49
C PHE A 351 -10.84 9.05 1.97
N TYR A 352 -10.78 7.91 1.28
CA TYR A 352 -10.95 7.86 -0.17
C TYR A 352 -12.34 7.32 -0.53
N SER A 353 -13.11 8.13 -1.25
CA SER A 353 -14.36 7.72 -1.88
C SER A 353 -14.07 7.07 -3.22
N LEU A 354 -14.34 5.76 -3.35
CA LEU A 354 -14.08 5.01 -4.56
C LEU A 354 -15.34 4.81 -5.38
N ALA A 355 -15.19 4.73 -6.70
CA ALA A 355 -16.24 4.24 -7.58
C ALA A 355 -16.65 2.81 -7.16
N ILE A 356 -17.85 2.41 -7.54
CA ILE A 356 -18.42 1.13 -7.10
C ILE A 356 -17.53 -0.04 -7.52
N ASP A 357 -17.02 -0.02 -8.75
CA ASP A 357 -16.18 -1.09 -9.30
C ASP A 357 -14.76 -1.12 -8.69
N ASP A 358 -14.27 0.01 -8.19
CA ASP A 358 -12.95 0.14 -7.57
C ASP A 358 -12.96 -0.21 -6.07
N ALA A 359 -14.13 -0.22 -5.44
CA ALA A 359 -14.25 -0.48 -4.00
C ALA A 359 -14.13 -1.96 -3.62
N ASP A 360 -14.30 -2.87 -4.56
CA ASP A 360 -14.18 -4.35 -4.53
C ASP A 360 -14.57 -5.02 -3.19
N MET A 361 -15.68 -4.58 -2.60
CA MET A 361 -16.13 -5.09 -1.30
C MET A 361 -16.93 -6.40 -1.40
N VAL A 362 -17.54 -6.64 -2.53
CA VAL A 362 -18.28 -7.87 -2.86
C VAL A 362 -17.96 -8.25 -4.29
N SER A 363 -17.19 -9.30 -4.47
CA SER A 363 -16.86 -9.81 -5.81
C SER A 363 -17.84 -10.88 -6.26
N THR A 364 -18.05 -10.95 -7.58
CA THR A 364 -18.76 -12.07 -8.19
C THR A 364 -17.79 -13.19 -8.52
N ALA A 365 -17.95 -14.34 -7.85
CA ALA A 365 -17.01 -15.48 -7.91
C ALA A 365 -16.98 -16.23 -9.25
N THR A 366 -17.72 -15.78 -10.25
CA THR A 366 -17.77 -16.43 -11.57
C THR A 366 -17.11 -15.56 -12.63
N ASP A 367 -16.29 -16.16 -13.49
CA ASP A 367 -15.76 -15.59 -14.75
C ASP A 367 -16.86 -15.11 -15.72
N THR A 368 -18.03 -14.76 -15.23
CA THR A 368 -19.15 -14.37 -16.05
C THR A 368 -19.20 -12.86 -16.15
N ASP A 369 -19.44 -12.45 -17.36
CA ASP A 369 -19.76 -11.10 -17.79
C ASP A 369 -20.61 -10.37 -16.73
N GLN A 370 -20.31 -9.15 -16.37
CA GLN A 370 -21.15 -8.29 -15.52
C GLN A 370 -22.58 -8.10 -16.10
N PHE A 371 -22.91 -8.79 -17.18
CA PHE A 371 -24.18 -8.81 -17.87
C PHE A 371 -24.98 -10.05 -17.52
N TYR A 372 -26.12 -9.86 -16.87
CA TYR A 372 -27.01 -10.92 -16.40
C TYR A 372 -28.40 -10.82 -16.99
N VAL A 373 -28.97 -11.97 -17.33
CA VAL A 373 -30.36 -12.07 -17.78
C VAL A 373 -31.21 -12.62 -16.64
N SER A 374 -32.49 -12.25 -16.63
CA SER A 374 -33.48 -12.81 -15.68
C SER A 374 -33.40 -14.34 -15.59
N GLY A 375 -33.11 -14.85 -14.40
CA GLY A 375 -32.97 -16.28 -14.12
C GLY A 375 -31.52 -16.76 -13.99
N ASP A 376 -30.53 -15.93 -14.30
CA ASP A 376 -29.10 -16.23 -14.08
C ASP A 376 -28.78 -16.31 -12.60
N THR A 377 -27.79 -17.12 -12.25
CA THR A 377 -27.27 -17.23 -10.88
C THR A 377 -25.95 -16.50 -10.79
N VAL A 378 -25.79 -15.68 -9.74
CA VAL A 378 -24.59 -14.93 -9.40
C VAL A 378 -24.04 -15.52 -8.10
N SER A 379 -22.78 -15.94 -8.09
CA SER A 379 -22.08 -16.38 -6.89
C SER A 379 -21.33 -15.21 -6.29
N LEU A 380 -21.71 -14.80 -5.09
CA LEU A 380 -21.13 -13.66 -4.37
C LEU A 380 -20.08 -14.12 -3.38
N VAL A 381 -18.98 -13.38 -3.29
CA VAL A 381 -17.93 -13.56 -2.28
C VAL A 381 -17.61 -12.21 -1.66
N TRP A 382 -17.46 -12.18 -0.35
CA TRP A 382 -17.06 -10.98 0.39
C TRP A 382 -16.23 -11.35 1.62
N ASP A 383 -15.42 -10.41 2.10
CA ASP A 383 -14.75 -10.59 3.38
C ASP A 383 -15.74 -10.31 4.54
N ARG A 384 -15.99 -11.32 5.37
CA ARG A 384 -16.86 -11.19 6.53
C ARG A 384 -16.38 -10.19 7.58
N TYR A 385 -15.08 -9.84 7.58
CA TYR A 385 -14.47 -8.90 8.51
C TYR A 385 -14.49 -7.46 8.00
N VAL A 386 -14.65 -7.26 6.69
CA VAL A 386 -14.93 -5.93 6.13
C VAL A 386 -16.36 -5.48 6.47
N ILE A 387 -17.32 -6.41 6.55
CA ILE A 387 -18.68 -6.08 6.96
C ILE A 387 -18.76 -5.65 8.43
N LEU A 388 -17.93 -6.25 9.31
CA LEU A 388 -17.77 -5.85 10.70
C LEU A 388 -16.40 -6.26 11.22
N PRO A 389 -15.75 -5.42 12.03
CA PRO A 389 -14.48 -5.75 12.67
C PRO A 389 -14.51 -7.08 13.42
N ARG A 390 -13.40 -7.81 13.33
CA ARG A 390 -13.27 -9.14 13.94
C ARG A 390 -13.64 -9.17 15.43
N SER A 391 -13.26 -8.14 16.18
CA SER A 391 -13.60 -7.99 17.59
C SER A 391 -15.11 -7.97 17.88
N LEU A 392 -15.93 -7.50 16.93
CA LEU A 392 -17.38 -7.52 17.02
C LEU A 392 -17.98 -8.84 16.52
N VAL A 393 -17.40 -9.43 15.47
CA VAL A 393 -17.89 -10.70 14.89
C VAL A 393 -17.61 -11.88 15.80
N GLN A 394 -16.52 -11.89 16.55
CA GLN A 394 -16.18 -12.97 17.49
C GLN A 394 -17.19 -13.10 18.62
N ASP A 395 -17.83 -12.01 19.02
CA ASP A 395 -18.75 -11.95 20.15
C ASP A 395 -20.23 -11.99 19.73
N ALA A 396 -20.54 -12.06 18.44
CA ALA A 396 -21.90 -12.05 17.92
C ALA A 396 -22.10 -12.93 16.70
N VAL A 397 -23.32 -13.47 16.56
CA VAL A 397 -23.81 -14.05 15.28
C VAL A 397 -24.34 -12.92 14.42
N VAL A 398 -23.70 -12.69 13.29
CA VAL A 398 -24.09 -11.66 12.31
C VAL A 398 -25.02 -12.27 11.27
N SER A 399 -26.18 -11.64 11.05
CA SER A 399 -27.10 -11.98 9.98
C SER A 399 -27.17 -10.85 8.95
N VAL A 400 -27.22 -11.23 7.65
CA VAL A 400 -27.22 -10.27 6.53
C VAL A 400 -28.42 -10.47 5.62
N ASN A 401 -28.84 -9.39 4.98
CA ASN A 401 -29.72 -9.43 3.80
C ASN A 401 -28.90 -9.21 2.55
N ILE A 402 -29.38 -9.76 1.46
CA ILE A 402 -28.84 -9.53 0.11
C ILE A 402 -29.96 -8.94 -0.73
N ASP A 403 -29.77 -7.73 -1.23
CA ASP A 403 -30.74 -6.99 -2.04
C ASP A 403 -30.16 -6.69 -3.42
N LEU A 404 -30.97 -6.83 -4.47
CA LEU A 404 -30.71 -6.28 -5.80
C LEU A 404 -31.21 -4.84 -5.83
N VAL A 405 -30.33 -3.90 -6.13
CA VAL A 405 -30.58 -2.46 -6.06
C VAL A 405 -30.31 -1.84 -7.42
N GLU A 406 -31.28 -1.10 -7.95
CA GLU A 406 -31.14 -0.31 -9.17
C GLU A 406 -30.46 1.02 -8.86
N LEU A 407 -29.57 1.44 -9.74
CA LEU A 407 -28.95 2.77 -9.71
C LEU A 407 -29.72 3.69 -10.66
N ASP A 408 -30.17 4.82 -10.15
CA ASP A 408 -30.74 5.88 -10.99
C ASP A 408 -29.62 6.52 -11.82
N ASN A 409 -29.81 6.54 -13.14
CA ASN A 409 -28.79 6.97 -14.10
C ASN A 409 -28.47 8.47 -14.06
N GLU A 410 -29.32 9.30 -13.45
CA GLU A 410 -29.15 10.76 -13.40
C GLU A 410 -28.69 11.24 -12.03
N THR A 411 -29.23 10.62 -10.96
CA THR A 411 -28.97 11.06 -9.59
C THR A 411 -27.99 10.17 -8.82
N GLY A 412 -27.81 8.92 -9.26
CA GLY A 412 -27.07 7.89 -8.51
C GLY A 412 -27.84 7.35 -7.30
N ASP A 413 -29.11 7.72 -7.13
CA ASP A 413 -29.92 7.21 -6.05
C ASP A 413 -30.14 5.70 -6.19
N THR A 414 -30.28 5.02 -5.06
CA THR A 414 -30.44 3.57 -5.00
C THR A 414 -31.87 3.16 -4.71
N ASN A 415 -32.43 2.26 -5.54
CA ASN A 415 -33.77 1.72 -5.36
C ASN A 415 -33.72 0.20 -5.26
N VAL A 416 -34.21 -0.39 -4.17
CA VAL A 416 -34.25 -1.84 -4.03
C VAL A 416 -35.28 -2.43 -5.01
N ILE A 417 -34.80 -3.21 -5.99
CA ILE A 417 -35.66 -3.93 -6.96
C ILE A 417 -36.24 -5.19 -6.33
N ALA A 418 -35.39 -5.94 -5.65
CA ALA A 418 -35.76 -7.22 -5.05
C ALA A 418 -34.87 -7.60 -3.87
N ARG A 419 -35.49 -8.28 -2.88
CA ARG A 419 -34.75 -8.98 -1.84
C ARG A 419 -34.38 -10.37 -2.34
N LEU A 420 -33.09 -10.66 -2.52
CA LEU A 420 -32.57 -11.93 -3.01
C LEU A 420 -32.42 -12.96 -1.87
N ALA A 421 -32.04 -12.48 -0.69
CA ALA A 421 -31.95 -13.32 0.51
C ALA A 421 -32.20 -12.49 1.79
N ASN A 422 -32.69 -13.15 2.84
CA ASN A 422 -33.12 -12.49 4.07
C ASN A 422 -32.61 -13.22 5.31
N GLY A 423 -31.90 -12.51 6.18
CA GLY A 423 -31.45 -13.00 7.49
C GLY A 423 -30.49 -14.18 7.42
N LEU A 424 -29.62 -14.22 6.43
CA LEU A 424 -28.62 -15.27 6.28
C LEU A 424 -27.47 -15.08 7.26
N PRO A 425 -26.88 -16.18 7.77
CA PRO A 425 -25.60 -16.06 8.47
C PRO A 425 -24.54 -15.45 7.56
N ASN A 426 -23.66 -14.61 8.12
CA ASN A 426 -22.52 -14.04 7.40
C ASN A 426 -21.46 -15.11 7.11
N THR A 427 -21.68 -15.88 6.04
CA THR A 427 -20.81 -16.99 5.61
C THR A 427 -19.70 -16.55 4.63
N ALA A 428 -19.66 -15.27 4.25
CA ALA A 428 -18.74 -14.70 3.27
C ALA A 428 -18.95 -15.16 1.81
N ASN A 429 -19.91 -16.02 1.54
CA ASN A 429 -20.30 -16.41 0.18
C ASN A 429 -21.77 -16.83 0.10
N PHE A 430 -22.40 -16.60 -1.02
CA PHE A 430 -23.79 -17.04 -1.29
C PHE A 430 -24.15 -16.93 -2.77
N ASP A 431 -24.92 -17.90 -3.28
CA ASP A 431 -25.45 -17.87 -4.64
C ASP A 431 -26.84 -17.22 -4.67
N VAL A 432 -27.03 -16.21 -5.51
CA VAL A 432 -28.30 -15.51 -5.71
C VAL A 432 -28.79 -15.69 -7.15
N THR A 433 -30.10 -15.65 -7.36
CA THR A 433 -30.70 -15.70 -8.69
C THR A 433 -31.30 -14.35 -9.04
N ILE A 434 -30.96 -13.80 -10.22
CA ILE A 434 -31.52 -12.56 -10.75
C ILE A 434 -33.02 -12.76 -11.00
N PRO A 435 -33.90 -11.95 -10.41
CA PRO A 435 -35.36 -12.10 -10.58
C PRO A 435 -35.80 -11.75 -11.99
N GLN A 436 -37.07 -12.03 -12.30
CA GLN A 436 -37.68 -11.58 -13.56
C GLN A 436 -37.69 -10.05 -13.61
N TYR A 437 -37.10 -9.51 -14.68
CA TYR A 437 -36.98 -8.08 -14.90
C TYR A 437 -37.41 -7.71 -16.32
N ASP A 438 -38.18 -6.62 -16.47
CA ASP A 438 -38.60 -6.11 -17.76
C ASP A 438 -37.83 -4.84 -18.08
N GLY A 439 -36.88 -4.90 -18.98
CA GLY A 439 -36.08 -3.75 -19.36
C GLY A 439 -34.58 -4.05 -19.38
N VAL A 440 -33.78 -3.01 -19.30
CA VAL A 440 -32.32 -3.07 -19.09
C VAL A 440 -31.98 -1.96 -18.08
N SER A 441 -31.19 -2.29 -17.06
CA SER A 441 -30.85 -1.36 -16.01
C SER A 441 -29.44 -1.61 -15.48
N LEU A 442 -28.87 -0.56 -14.86
CA LEU A 442 -27.72 -0.66 -14.00
C LEU A 442 -28.17 -1.08 -12.61
N ALA A 443 -27.57 -2.09 -12.06
CA ALA A 443 -27.87 -2.57 -10.72
C ALA A 443 -26.60 -2.93 -9.95
N VAL A 444 -26.70 -2.99 -8.64
CA VAL A 444 -25.67 -3.48 -7.73
C VAL A 444 -26.30 -4.43 -6.73
N ILE A 445 -25.51 -5.34 -6.18
CA ILE A 445 -25.95 -6.15 -5.06
C ILE A 445 -25.49 -5.48 -3.77
N GLN A 446 -26.44 -5.26 -2.87
CA GLN A 446 -26.21 -4.73 -1.54
C GLN A 446 -26.26 -5.86 -0.51
N ILE A 447 -25.22 -6.00 0.30
CA ILE A 447 -25.21 -6.84 1.49
C ILE A 447 -25.34 -5.92 2.70
N SER A 448 -26.36 -6.10 3.52
CA SER A 448 -26.58 -5.27 4.71
C SER A 448 -26.72 -6.11 5.98
N VAL A 449 -26.17 -5.60 7.09
CA VAL A 449 -26.31 -6.21 8.42
C VAL A 449 -27.74 -5.99 8.93
N VAL A 450 -28.43 -7.07 9.30
CA VAL A 450 -29.83 -6.98 9.76
C VAL A 450 -30.05 -7.47 11.16
N ASP A 451 -29.14 -8.27 11.70
CA ASP A 451 -29.21 -8.71 13.09
C ASP A 451 -27.81 -9.05 13.62
N LEU A 452 -27.59 -8.72 14.91
CA LEU A 452 -26.38 -8.97 15.65
C LEU A 452 -26.79 -9.58 17.00
N VAL A 453 -26.66 -10.91 17.11
CA VAL A 453 -27.03 -11.64 18.33
C VAL A 453 -25.76 -11.95 19.13
N PRO A 454 -25.59 -11.38 20.34
CA PRO A 454 -24.45 -11.68 21.20
C PRO A 454 -24.32 -13.17 21.49
N LEU A 455 -23.12 -13.71 21.44
CA LEU A 455 -22.83 -15.11 21.84
C LEU A 455 -22.82 -15.28 23.37
N HIS A 456 -22.53 -14.22 24.09
CA HIS A 456 -22.49 -14.22 25.54
C HIS A 456 -23.72 -13.53 26.12
N THR A 457 -24.21 -14.05 27.26
CA THR A 457 -25.40 -13.53 27.95
C THR A 457 -25.20 -12.21 28.70
N THR A 458 -23.95 -11.80 28.85
CA THR A 458 -23.57 -10.54 29.52
C THR A 458 -22.65 -9.77 28.57
N ILE A 459 -23.22 -8.80 27.88
CA ILE A 459 -22.47 -7.79 27.10
C ILE A 459 -22.61 -6.45 27.81
N SER A 460 -21.63 -5.56 27.60
CA SER A 460 -21.70 -4.20 28.14
C SER A 460 -22.83 -3.39 27.49
N ASN A 461 -23.30 -2.36 28.18
CA ASN A 461 -24.30 -1.45 27.60
C ASN A 461 -23.79 -0.76 26.32
N HIS A 462 -22.50 -0.48 26.25
CA HIS A 462 -21.86 0.13 25.06
C HIS A 462 -21.85 -0.83 23.88
N GLN A 463 -21.50 -2.11 24.09
CA GLN A 463 -21.55 -3.12 23.02
C GLN A 463 -22.99 -3.30 22.49
N GLN A 464 -23.99 -3.35 23.37
CA GLN A 464 -25.39 -3.44 22.93
C GLN A 464 -25.84 -2.22 22.14
N GLN A 465 -25.40 -1.02 22.52
CA GLN A 465 -25.67 0.19 21.76
C GLN A 465 -24.96 0.17 20.40
N ALA A 466 -23.71 -0.28 20.34
CA ALA A 466 -22.96 -0.45 19.11
C ALA A 466 -23.69 -1.40 18.14
N TYR A 467 -24.09 -2.58 18.61
CA TYR A 467 -24.84 -3.54 17.78
C TYR A 467 -26.15 -2.97 17.23
N ASN A 468 -26.92 -2.28 18.05
CA ASN A 468 -28.19 -1.69 17.61
C ASN A 468 -28.01 -0.60 16.52
N ARG A 469 -26.86 0.09 16.54
CA ARG A 469 -26.54 1.15 15.56
C ARG A 469 -25.98 0.62 14.26
N LEU A 470 -25.29 -0.52 14.30
CA LEU A 470 -24.70 -1.13 13.08
C LEU A 470 -25.76 -1.79 12.19
N VAL A 471 -26.87 -2.24 12.80
CA VAL A 471 -27.98 -2.87 12.07
C VAL A 471 -28.65 -1.88 11.13
N GLY A 472 -28.63 -2.19 9.82
CA GLY A 472 -29.21 -1.39 8.74
C GLY A 472 -28.31 -0.29 8.20
N GLU A 473 -27.26 0.11 8.93
CA GLU A 473 -26.33 1.19 8.48
C GLU A 473 -25.15 0.60 7.71
N VAL A 474 -24.62 -0.57 8.11
CA VAL A 474 -23.50 -1.22 7.44
C VAL A 474 -23.97 -1.90 6.18
N LYS A 475 -23.33 -1.54 5.05
CA LYS A 475 -23.65 -2.02 3.70
C LYS A 475 -22.36 -2.28 2.93
N LEU A 476 -22.30 -3.40 2.22
CA LEU A 476 -21.29 -3.68 1.20
C LEU A 476 -21.97 -3.69 -0.16
N TRP A 477 -21.24 -3.28 -1.18
CA TRP A 477 -21.73 -3.15 -2.54
C TRP A 477 -20.91 -4.00 -3.49
N SER A 478 -21.57 -4.70 -4.44
CA SER A 478 -20.88 -5.36 -5.55
C SER A 478 -20.45 -4.35 -6.61
N GLU A 479 -19.66 -4.82 -7.55
CA GLU A 479 -19.48 -4.16 -8.85
C GLU A 479 -20.81 -3.88 -9.55
N VAL A 480 -20.79 -2.97 -10.54
CA VAL A 480 -21.99 -2.66 -11.34
C VAL A 480 -22.39 -3.85 -12.21
N LEU A 481 -23.64 -4.25 -12.13
CA LEU A 481 -24.26 -5.32 -12.90
C LEU A 481 -25.18 -4.73 -13.98
N TYR A 482 -25.10 -5.25 -15.18
CA TYR A 482 -26.00 -4.91 -16.28
C TYR A 482 -27.07 -6.00 -16.36
N ILE A 483 -28.28 -5.69 -15.90
CA ILE A 483 -29.40 -6.65 -15.89
C ILE A 483 -30.36 -6.42 -17.05
N SER A 484 -30.84 -7.49 -17.70
CA SER A 484 -31.75 -7.42 -18.84
C SER A 484 -32.87 -8.46 -18.79
N GLY A 485 -34.04 -8.06 -19.22
CA GLY A 485 -35.10 -8.96 -19.65
C GLY A 485 -34.83 -9.44 -21.08
N SER A 486 -35.08 -10.70 -21.35
CA SER A 486 -34.56 -11.52 -22.45
C SER A 486 -34.82 -11.06 -23.92
N ASN A 487 -35.53 -9.96 -24.24
CA ASN A 487 -35.93 -9.68 -25.62
C ASN A 487 -35.90 -8.23 -26.11
N SER A 488 -35.28 -7.30 -25.39
CA SER A 488 -35.40 -5.87 -25.70
C SER A 488 -34.13 -5.18 -26.23
N LEU A 489 -32.95 -5.82 -26.16
CA LEU A 489 -31.66 -5.16 -26.46
C LEU A 489 -31.58 -4.51 -27.85
N LEU A 490 -32.01 -5.21 -28.93
CA LEU A 490 -31.96 -4.64 -30.27
C LEU A 490 -32.79 -3.36 -30.45
N LYS A 491 -33.91 -3.25 -29.74
CA LYS A 491 -34.75 -2.04 -29.75
C LYS A 491 -34.03 -0.90 -29.04
N TYR A 492 -33.40 -1.16 -27.92
CA TYR A 492 -32.60 -0.14 -27.20
C TYR A 492 -31.41 0.33 -28.03
N CYS A 493 -30.67 -0.57 -28.67
CA CYS A 493 -29.61 -0.24 -29.60
C CYS A 493 -30.08 0.66 -30.75
N ALA A 494 -31.16 0.29 -31.44
CA ALA A 494 -31.71 1.09 -32.55
C ALA A 494 -32.17 2.48 -32.12
N ASN A 495 -32.78 2.61 -30.95
CA ASN A 495 -33.18 3.90 -30.40
C ASN A 495 -31.94 4.74 -30.05
N TRP A 496 -31.00 4.19 -29.27
CA TRP A 496 -29.78 4.87 -28.91
C TRP A 496 -29.01 5.35 -30.15
N TYR A 497 -28.82 4.48 -31.16
CA TYR A 497 -28.10 4.83 -32.39
C TYR A 497 -28.74 6.00 -33.14
N ARG A 498 -30.08 6.03 -33.22
CA ARG A 498 -30.83 7.12 -33.87
C ARG A 498 -30.69 8.43 -33.12
N ASP A 499 -30.65 8.37 -31.78
CA ASP A 499 -30.67 9.56 -30.93
C ASP A 499 -29.24 10.16 -30.73
N GLN A 500 -28.18 9.44 -31.17
CA GLN A 500 -26.80 9.94 -31.18
C GLN A 500 -26.52 10.86 -32.38
N PRO A 501 -25.77 11.98 -32.20
CA PRO A 501 -25.25 12.79 -33.30
C PRO A 501 -24.41 11.98 -34.30
N ASP A 502 -24.45 12.37 -35.60
CA ASP A 502 -23.88 11.56 -36.68
C ASP A 502 -22.35 11.44 -36.66
N GLU A 503 -21.61 12.46 -36.16
CA GLU A 503 -20.13 12.50 -36.27
C GLU A 503 -19.43 12.68 -34.90
N ILE A 504 -20.14 12.64 -33.79
CA ILE A 504 -19.61 13.00 -32.48
C ILE A 504 -18.37 12.18 -32.09
N GLY A 505 -18.40 10.89 -32.29
CA GLY A 505 -17.27 10.01 -31.92
C GLY A 505 -16.03 10.25 -32.79
N GLN A 506 -16.20 10.55 -34.08
CA GLN A 506 -15.07 10.81 -34.99
C GLN A 506 -14.41 12.16 -34.72
N GLU A 507 -15.16 13.18 -34.35
CA GLU A 507 -14.62 14.47 -33.94
C GLU A 507 -13.80 14.35 -32.65
N ILE A 508 -14.26 13.54 -31.69
CA ILE A 508 -13.59 13.32 -30.42
C ILE A 508 -12.28 12.56 -30.62
N VAL A 509 -12.28 11.45 -31.39
CA VAL A 509 -11.04 10.70 -31.70
C VAL A 509 -9.94 11.60 -32.25
N GLN A 510 -10.30 12.62 -33.08
CA GLN A 510 -9.29 13.52 -33.64
C GLN A 510 -8.62 14.44 -32.61
N ARG A 511 -9.29 14.72 -31.50
CA ARG A 511 -8.78 15.59 -30.43
C ARG A 511 -7.98 14.81 -29.38
N LEU A 512 -8.25 13.51 -29.23
CA LEU A 512 -7.60 12.64 -28.25
C LEU A 512 -6.22 12.18 -28.72
N PRO A 513 -5.31 11.78 -27.80
CA PRO A 513 -4.08 11.07 -28.14
C PRO A 513 -4.40 9.82 -28.95
N SER A 514 -3.62 9.58 -30.00
CA SER A 514 -3.78 8.35 -30.78
C SER A 514 -3.24 7.16 -30.03
N CYS A 515 -3.90 6.02 -30.18
CA CYS A 515 -3.49 4.76 -29.56
C CYS A 515 -2.09 4.32 -30.02
N PRO A 516 -1.24 3.85 -29.11
CA PRO A 516 -0.01 3.13 -29.43
C PRO A 516 -0.29 1.92 -30.34
N LEU A 517 0.63 1.64 -31.28
CA LEU A 517 0.43 0.56 -32.25
C LEU A 517 0.68 -0.83 -31.66
N SER A 518 1.47 -0.90 -30.58
CA SER A 518 1.76 -2.14 -29.88
C SER A 518 1.67 -1.95 -28.36
N ILE A 519 1.47 -3.06 -27.64
CA ILE A 519 1.42 -3.09 -26.18
C ILE A 519 2.74 -2.59 -25.55
N GLU A 520 3.90 -2.87 -26.19
CA GLU A 520 5.20 -2.40 -25.71
C GLU A 520 5.29 -0.87 -25.79
N GLN A 521 4.71 -0.25 -26.82
CA GLN A 521 4.62 1.20 -26.90
C GLN A 521 3.66 1.76 -25.85
N ALA A 522 2.53 1.08 -25.58
CA ALA A 522 1.58 1.51 -24.56
C ALA A 522 2.18 1.50 -23.15
N LYS A 523 2.97 0.48 -22.81
CA LYS A 523 3.65 0.33 -21.51
C LYS A 523 4.69 1.42 -21.20
N VAL A 524 5.23 2.05 -22.23
CA VAL A 524 6.26 3.11 -22.07
C VAL A 524 5.71 4.52 -22.33
N ASP A 525 4.49 4.65 -22.84
CA ASP A 525 3.84 5.94 -23.07
C ASP A 525 3.05 6.39 -21.84
N ASN A 526 3.61 7.34 -21.11
CA ASN A 526 3.03 7.92 -19.90
C ASN A 526 1.69 8.66 -20.07
N LYS A 527 1.12 8.66 -21.27
CA LYS A 527 -0.24 9.17 -21.52
C LYS A 527 -1.31 8.12 -21.28
N PHE A 528 -0.91 6.86 -21.16
CA PHE A 528 -1.79 5.72 -21.01
C PHE A 528 -1.39 4.90 -19.79
N GLU A 529 -2.37 4.37 -19.11
CA GLU A 529 -2.22 3.47 -17.95
C GLU A 529 -2.92 2.15 -18.27
N GLU A 530 -2.30 1.04 -17.91
CA GLU A 530 -2.90 -0.28 -18.07
C GLU A 530 -4.10 -0.40 -17.14
N GLU A 531 -5.24 -0.80 -17.69
CA GLU A 531 -6.44 -1.07 -16.90
C GLU A 531 -6.30 -2.46 -16.26
N ASP A 532 -6.64 -2.56 -14.98
CA ASP A 532 -6.76 -3.85 -14.31
C ASP A 532 -8.05 -4.54 -14.77
N LEU A 533 -7.94 -5.20 -15.92
CA LEU A 533 -9.05 -5.95 -16.49
C LEU A 533 -9.18 -7.26 -15.74
N SER A 534 -10.20 -7.40 -14.90
CA SER A 534 -10.63 -8.74 -14.48
C SER A 534 -10.89 -9.59 -15.71
N ALA A 535 -10.59 -10.90 -15.65
CA ALA A 535 -10.80 -11.82 -16.79
C ALA A 535 -12.24 -11.78 -17.30
N SER A 536 -13.21 -11.49 -16.44
CA SER A 536 -14.63 -11.32 -16.78
C SER A 536 -14.87 -10.04 -17.59
N PHE A 537 -14.29 -8.90 -17.23
CA PHE A 537 -14.47 -7.64 -17.94
C PHE A 537 -13.88 -7.71 -19.35
N SER A 538 -12.65 -8.24 -19.51
CA SER A 538 -12.02 -8.37 -20.83
C SER A 538 -12.81 -9.28 -21.78
N ASN A 539 -13.37 -10.37 -21.30
CA ASN A 539 -14.19 -11.26 -22.12
C ASN A 539 -15.54 -10.66 -22.51
N THR A 540 -16.09 -9.80 -21.67
CA THR A 540 -17.39 -9.17 -21.92
C THR A 540 -17.32 -8.03 -22.89
N PHE A 541 -16.46 -7.06 -22.63
CA PHE A 541 -16.39 -5.79 -23.36
C PHE A 541 -15.35 -5.82 -24.48
N HIS A 542 -14.30 -6.63 -24.32
CA HIS A 542 -13.16 -6.69 -25.24
C HIS A 542 -12.81 -8.13 -25.65
N PRO A 543 -13.74 -8.87 -26.27
CA PRO A 543 -13.49 -10.27 -26.66
C PRO A 543 -12.24 -10.41 -27.58
N GLY A 544 -11.29 -11.26 -27.15
CA GLY A 544 -10.05 -11.51 -27.89
C GLY A 544 -8.92 -10.50 -27.62
N VAL A 545 -9.04 -9.75 -26.53
CA VAL A 545 -8.06 -8.77 -26.04
C VAL A 545 -7.38 -9.33 -24.79
N SER A 546 -6.09 -9.08 -24.66
CA SER A 546 -5.30 -9.45 -23.47
C SER A 546 -5.06 -8.31 -22.50
N SER A 547 -4.96 -7.07 -23.00
CA SER A 547 -4.75 -5.87 -22.19
C SER A 547 -5.38 -4.65 -22.83
N CYS A 548 -5.94 -3.76 -22.01
CA CYS A 548 -6.36 -2.42 -22.43
C CYS A 548 -5.60 -1.35 -21.64
N PHE A 549 -5.45 -0.20 -22.28
CA PHE A 549 -4.81 0.98 -21.72
C PHE A 549 -5.76 2.16 -21.87
N ARG A 550 -5.94 2.91 -20.81
CA ARG A 550 -6.78 4.11 -20.79
C ARG A 550 -5.93 5.36 -20.71
N GLN A 551 -6.36 6.41 -21.39
CA GLN A 551 -5.73 7.73 -21.31
C GLN A 551 -5.83 8.27 -19.86
N ILE A 552 -4.70 8.78 -19.32
CA ILE A 552 -4.63 9.25 -17.93
C ILE A 552 -5.15 10.68 -17.78
N VAL A 553 -4.83 11.56 -18.73
CA VAL A 553 -5.23 12.98 -18.70
C VAL A 553 -6.36 13.20 -19.70
N PHE A 554 -7.56 13.42 -19.18
CA PHE A 554 -8.76 13.65 -20.00
C PHE A 554 -8.85 15.08 -20.56
N THR A 555 -9.70 15.28 -21.54
CA THR A 555 -9.90 16.61 -22.12
C THR A 555 -10.64 17.54 -21.14
N SER A 556 -10.33 18.83 -21.16
CA SER A 556 -10.90 19.84 -20.26
C SER A 556 -12.29 20.37 -20.70
N ASP A 557 -12.89 19.79 -21.72
CA ASP A 557 -14.27 20.08 -22.10
C ASP A 557 -15.22 19.42 -21.10
N ASN A 558 -16.31 20.04 -20.81
CA ASN A 558 -17.23 19.92 -19.66
C ASN A 558 -17.54 18.52 -19.09
N GLU A 559 -17.11 17.43 -19.70
CA GLU A 559 -17.46 16.06 -19.30
C GLU A 559 -16.28 15.09 -19.44
N GLY A 560 -15.11 15.57 -19.89
CA GLY A 560 -13.87 14.85 -20.04
C GLY A 560 -13.97 13.64 -20.97
N SER A 561 -13.53 13.77 -22.23
CA SER A 561 -13.44 12.60 -23.12
C SER A 561 -12.11 11.89 -22.96
N GLY A 562 -12.08 10.56 -23.11
CA GLY A 562 -10.92 9.70 -22.99
C GLY A 562 -10.77 8.72 -24.15
N GLN A 563 -9.55 8.19 -24.31
CA GLN A 563 -9.21 7.17 -25.29
C GLN A 563 -8.88 5.87 -24.59
N GLN A 564 -9.51 4.77 -25.01
CA GLN A 564 -9.14 3.42 -24.60
C GLN A 564 -8.47 2.70 -25.78
N CYS A 565 -7.37 1.98 -25.52
CA CYS A 565 -6.57 1.26 -26.51
C CYS A 565 -6.39 -0.18 -26.05
N CYS A 566 -6.88 -1.15 -26.81
CA CYS A 566 -6.87 -2.57 -26.43
C CYS A 566 -5.99 -3.39 -27.37
N TYR A 567 -5.30 -4.40 -26.84
CA TYR A 567 -4.30 -5.21 -27.54
C TYR A 567 -4.61 -6.69 -27.42
N ASP A 568 -4.37 -7.44 -28.48
CA ASP A 568 -4.51 -8.90 -28.51
C ASP A 568 -3.30 -9.62 -27.86
N ASP A 569 -3.36 -10.96 -27.80
CA ASP A 569 -2.28 -11.81 -27.27
C ASP A 569 -0.95 -11.66 -28.03
N GLY A 570 -0.98 -11.13 -29.25
CA GLY A 570 0.21 -10.79 -30.07
C GLY A 570 0.77 -9.41 -29.74
N GLY A 571 0.10 -8.63 -28.89
CA GLY A 571 0.46 -7.26 -28.55
C GLY A 571 0.10 -6.23 -29.62
N GLU A 572 -0.74 -6.59 -30.62
CA GLU A 572 -1.17 -5.71 -31.71
C GLU A 572 -2.46 -4.98 -31.33
N LEU A 573 -2.57 -3.70 -31.73
CA LEU A 573 -3.75 -2.86 -31.47
C LEU A 573 -5.01 -3.43 -32.16
N VAL A 574 -6.03 -3.74 -31.35
CA VAL A 574 -7.33 -4.21 -31.83
C VAL A 574 -8.23 -3.02 -32.17
N VAL A 575 -8.78 -3.00 -33.39
CA VAL A 575 -9.59 -1.90 -33.91
C VAL A 575 -10.97 -2.39 -34.32
N GLY A 576 -12.01 -1.77 -33.77
CA GLY A 576 -13.41 -2.07 -34.11
C GLY A 576 -13.93 -3.34 -33.45
N PRO A 577 -15.14 -3.78 -33.86
CA PRO A 577 -15.81 -4.90 -33.21
C PRO A 577 -15.07 -6.25 -33.42
N PRO A 578 -15.14 -7.20 -32.42
CA PRO A 578 -15.95 -7.05 -31.21
C PRO A 578 -15.20 -6.50 -30.01
N GLY A 579 -13.89 -6.36 -30.02
CA GLY A 579 -13.06 -6.16 -28.84
C GLY A 579 -12.19 -4.92 -28.82
N GLY A 580 -12.17 -4.11 -29.88
CA GLY A 580 -11.33 -2.91 -29.94
C GLY A 580 -11.72 -1.88 -28.89
N GLY A 581 -10.73 -1.20 -28.29
CA GLY A 581 -10.97 -0.07 -27.42
C GLY A 581 -11.69 1.07 -28.13
N THR A 582 -12.45 1.88 -27.43
CA THR A 582 -13.29 2.95 -27.98
C THR A 582 -13.01 4.31 -27.33
N VAL A 583 -13.52 5.36 -27.91
CA VAL A 583 -13.59 6.65 -27.24
C VAL A 583 -14.68 6.63 -26.18
N ASP A 584 -14.36 7.13 -25.00
CA ASP A 584 -15.32 7.46 -23.98
C ASP A 584 -15.77 8.92 -24.17
N LEU A 585 -17.07 9.19 -24.13
CA LEU A 585 -17.58 10.56 -24.11
C LEU A 585 -17.49 11.17 -22.72
N TYR A 586 -17.56 10.33 -21.69
CA TYR A 586 -17.54 10.69 -20.28
C TYR A 586 -16.41 9.97 -19.60
N ALA A 587 -15.43 10.71 -19.09
CA ALA A 587 -14.36 10.11 -18.28
C ALA A 587 -14.84 9.93 -16.85
N PRO A 588 -14.54 8.81 -16.19
CA PRO A 588 -14.96 8.54 -14.81
C PRO A 588 -14.10 9.33 -13.79
N THR A 589 -14.14 10.67 -13.86
CA THR A 589 -13.38 11.59 -12.99
C THR A 589 -14.16 12.09 -11.78
N SER A 590 -15.48 11.88 -11.76
CA SER A 590 -16.37 12.20 -10.65
C SER A 590 -17.50 11.18 -10.63
N TRP A 591 -18.26 11.10 -9.54
CA TRP A 591 -19.39 10.17 -9.45
C TRP A 591 -20.44 10.40 -10.56
N THR A 592 -20.79 11.63 -10.84
CA THR A 592 -21.76 11.97 -11.91
C THR A 592 -21.24 11.62 -13.30
N SER A 593 -19.94 11.85 -13.58
CA SER A 593 -19.37 11.47 -14.87
C SER A 593 -19.21 9.95 -15.00
N THR A 594 -18.95 9.24 -13.90
CA THR A 594 -18.92 7.76 -13.87
C THR A 594 -20.29 7.17 -14.19
N LEU A 595 -21.38 7.69 -13.61
CA LEU A 595 -22.73 7.29 -13.96
C LEU A 595 -23.04 7.59 -15.44
N SER A 596 -22.60 8.74 -15.93
CA SER A 596 -22.74 9.11 -17.33
C SER A 596 -21.95 8.17 -18.24
N HIS A 597 -20.74 7.78 -17.84
CA HIS A 597 -19.94 6.78 -18.55
C HIS A 597 -20.68 5.43 -18.62
N PHE A 598 -21.16 4.89 -17.50
CA PHE A 598 -21.93 3.65 -17.49
C PHE A 598 -23.16 3.72 -18.38
N THR A 599 -23.88 4.85 -18.36
CA THR A 599 -25.15 5.00 -19.08
C THR A 599 -24.96 5.26 -20.58
N HIS A 600 -23.97 6.08 -20.95
CA HIS A 600 -23.84 6.59 -22.33
C HIS A 600 -22.71 5.92 -23.12
N ASP A 601 -21.71 5.33 -22.47
CA ASP A 601 -20.62 4.64 -23.13
C ASP A 601 -20.74 3.12 -22.97
N VAL A 602 -20.93 2.58 -21.76
CA VAL A 602 -20.92 1.13 -21.51
C VAL A 602 -22.27 0.46 -21.79
N LEU A 603 -23.38 0.98 -21.26
CA LEU A 603 -24.72 0.38 -21.47
C LEU A 603 -25.13 0.29 -22.97
N PRO A 604 -24.79 1.24 -23.85
CA PRO A 604 -24.98 1.07 -25.29
C PRO A 604 -24.21 -0.08 -25.92
N PHE A 605 -23.02 -0.41 -25.41
CA PHE A 605 -22.32 -1.61 -25.85
C PHE A 605 -23.15 -2.86 -25.54
N ILE A 606 -23.72 -2.95 -24.33
CA ILE A 606 -24.64 -4.03 -23.96
C ILE A 606 -25.81 -4.11 -24.93
N TYR A 607 -26.48 -2.97 -25.24
CA TYR A 607 -27.59 -2.95 -26.18
C TYR A 607 -27.24 -3.48 -27.56
N CYS A 608 -26.08 -3.08 -28.08
CA CYS A 608 -25.73 -3.30 -29.47
C CYS A 608 -24.86 -4.56 -29.70
N CYS A 609 -24.02 -4.94 -28.73
CA CYS A 609 -23.04 -6.00 -28.88
C CYS A 609 -23.43 -7.31 -28.17
N LYS A 610 -24.28 -7.27 -27.14
CA LYS A 610 -24.71 -8.45 -26.40
C LYS A 610 -26.14 -8.88 -26.84
N GLY A 611 -26.36 -10.14 -27.00
CA GLY A 611 -27.68 -10.72 -27.34
C GLY A 611 -27.71 -11.41 -28.69
N ALA A 612 -28.75 -12.24 -28.90
CA ALA A 612 -28.84 -13.18 -30.01
C ALA A 612 -28.92 -12.53 -31.44
N PHE A 613 -29.24 -11.23 -31.52
CA PHE A 613 -29.35 -10.48 -32.78
C PHE A 613 -28.56 -9.17 -32.71
N SER A 614 -27.45 -9.15 -31.99
CA SER A 614 -26.61 -7.97 -31.81
C SER A 614 -26.08 -7.43 -33.15
N ASN A 615 -25.97 -6.11 -33.23
CA ASN A 615 -25.30 -5.42 -34.34
C ASN A 615 -24.27 -4.44 -33.78
N CYS A 616 -23.14 -4.99 -33.41
CA CYS A 616 -22.05 -4.22 -32.76
C CYS A 616 -21.47 -3.12 -33.63
N ASP A 617 -21.56 -3.25 -34.96
CA ASP A 617 -21.13 -2.18 -35.88
C ASP A 617 -21.83 -0.84 -35.63
N LEU A 618 -23.07 -0.84 -35.12
CA LEU A 618 -23.80 0.37 -34.79
C LEU A 618 -23.16 1.12 -33.61
N TYR A 619 -22.68 0.35 -32.63
CA TYR A 619 -21.96 0.92 -31.49
C TYR A 619 -20.65 1.57 -31.96
N TYR A 620 -19.80 0.83 -32.68
CA TYR A 620 -18.50 1.32 -33.15
C TYR A 620 -18.60 2.48 -34.17
N GLN A 621 -19.75 2.66 -34.84
CA GLN A 621 -19.98 3.85 -35.67
C GLN A 621 -20.11 5.14 -34.81
N LYS A 622 -20.66 5.04 -33.60
CA LYS A 622 -20.85 6.18 -32.68
C LYS A 622 -19.76 6.27 -31.60
N ARG A 623 -19.07 5.16 -31.31
CA ARG A 623 -17.92 5.04 -30.41
C ARG A 623 -16.77 4.37 -31.16
N PRO A 624 -16.10 5.06 -32.09
CA PRO A 624 -15.07 4.45 -32.94
C PRO A 624 -13.79 4.16 -32.14
N SER A 625 -13.09 3.11 -32.56
CA SER A 625 -11.71 2.86 -32.14
C SER A 625 -10.75 3.81 -32.85
N ASP A 626 -9.71 4.28 -32.16
CA ASP A 626 -8.54 4.88 -32.81
C ASP A 626 -7.70 3.78 -33.49
N ASN A 627 -7.17 4.04 -34.64
CA ASN A 627 -6.44 3.06 -35.45
C ASN A 627 -4.92 3.22 -35.37
N GLY A 628 -4.41 4.03 -34.47
CA GLY A 628 -2.99 4.26 -34.25
C GLY A 628 -2.22 5.02 -35.34
N LYS A 629 -2.87 5.39 -36.47
CA LYS A 629 -2.16 6.01 -37.60
C LYS A 629 -1.53 7.37 -37.29
N ARG A 630 -1.99 8.06 -36.28
CA ARG A 630 -1.47 9.36 -35.83
C ARG A 630 -0.49 9.22 -34.66
N TYR A 631 -0.26 8.02 -34.22
CA TYR A 631 0.57 7.76 -33.04
C TYR A 631 2.04 8.10 -33.30
N ILE A 632 2.63 8.81 -32.36
CA ILE A 632 4.07 9.12 -32.34
C ILE A 632 4.50 9.06 -30.87
N LEU A 633 5.31 8.07 -30.53
CA LEU A 633 5.99 8.01 -29.24
C LEU A 633 7.16 8.99 -29.23
N LYS A 634 7.17 9.92 -28.28
CA LYS A 634 8.30 10.84 -28.09
C LYS A 634 9.20 10.26 -26.98
N PRO A 635 10.51 10.15 -27.23
CA PRO A 635 11.44 9.77 -26.17
C PRO A 635 11.39 10.78 -25.02
N PRO A 636 11.41 10.35 -23.76
CA PRO A 636 11.49 11.23 -22.59
C PRO A 636 12.92 11.76 -22.42
N ALA A 637 13.10 12.81 -21.63
CA ALA A 637 14.39 13.11 -21.02
C ALA A 637 14.71 12.04 -19.97
N PHE A 638 15.99 11.74 -19.80
CA PHE A 638 16.40 10.57 -19.03
C PHE A 638 17.70 10.83 -18.26
N VAL A 639 17.81 10.32 -17.03
CA VAL A 639 19.08 10.30 -16.30
C VAL A 639 19.28 8.90 -15.74
N TYR A 640 20.51 8.40 -15.79
CA TYR A 640 20.86 7.11 -15.23
C TYR A 640 22.30 7.07 -14.72
N GLY A 641 22.57 6.22 -13.76
CA GLY A 641 23.90 5.96 -13.20
C GLY A 641 24.52 7.16 -12.48
N ASP A 642 25.81 7.34 -12.69
CA ASP A 642 26.67 8.46 -12.26
C ASP A 642 26.35 9.66 -13.18
N PRO A 643 25.50 10.62 -12.85
CA PRO A 643 24.39 11.16 -13.66
C PRO A 643 24.71 11.35 -15.13
N HIS A 644 24.41 10.33 -15.96
CA HIS A 644 24.42 10.42 -17.42
C HIS A 644 23.09 10.97 -17.87
N MET A 645 23.11 12.17 -18.41
CA MET A 645 21.92 12.94 -18.76
C MET A 645 21.59 12.81 -20.25
N ILE A 646 20.30 12.69 -20.52
CA ILE A 646 19.73 12.81 -21.87
C ILE A 646 18.69 13.93 -21.79
N THR A 647 18.92 15.01 -22.53
CA THR A 647 18.06 16.19 -22.53
C THR A 647 16.68 15.91 -23.13
N LEU A 648 15.77 16.87 -22.99
CA LEU A 648 14.42 16.82 -23.58
C LEU A 648 14.44 16.68 -25.11
N ASP A 649 15.52 17.13 -25.78
CA ASP A 649 15.71 17.03 -27.22
C ASP A 649 16.69 15.92 -27.63
N GLY A 650 17.24 15.15 -26.64
CA GLY A 650 17.98 13.91 -26.89
C GLY A 650 19.51 14.04 -26.86
N PHE A 651 20.09 15.18 -26.47
CA PHE A 651 21.54 15.31 -26.31
C PHE A 651 22.04 14.53 -25.08
N LYS A 652 23.09 13.72 -25.25
CA LYS A 652 23.68 12.87 -24.19
C LYS A 652 24.96 13.50 -23.63
N TYR A 653 25.05 13.62 -22.31
CA TYR A 653 26.27 14.09 -21.63
C TYR A 653 26.31 13.59 -20.17
N THR A 654 27.46 13.71 -19.51
CA THR A 654 27.64 13.36 -18.09
C THR A 654 27.85 14.63 -17.28
N PHE A 655 27.16 14.74 -16.16
CA PHE A 655 27.34 15.83 -15.21
C PHE A 655 27.46 15.32 -13.78
N ASN A 656 28.62 15.44 -13.19
CA ASN A 656 28.95 15.09 -11.81
C ASN A 656 29.13 16.38 -10.99
N GLY A 657 28.07 16.87 -10.39
CA GLY A 657 28.07 17.97 -9.44
C GLY A 657 27.66 17.48 -8.05
N LYS A 658 28.18 18.08 -6.97
CA LYS A 658 27.73 17.81 -5.62
C LYS A 658 26.90 18.97 -5.08
N GLY A 659 25.65 18.71 -4.74
CA GLY A 659 24.68 19.72 -4.29
C GLY A 659 23.30 19.49 -4.87
N GLU A 660 22.49 20.52 -4.84
CA GLU A 660 21.15 20.55 -5.40
C GLU A 660 21.14 21.39 -6.68
N PHE A 661 20.52 20.85 -7.74
CA PHE A 661 20.60 21.42 -9.08
C PHE A 661 19.20 21.50 -9.73
N THR A 662 19.00 22.54 -10.56
CA THR A 662 17.84 22.64 -11.43
C THR A 662 17.98 21.72 -12.63
N LEU A 663 17.15 20.67 -12.70
CA LEU A 663 17.02 19.83 -13.91
C LEU A 663 16.18 20.50 -14.98
N ILE A 664 15.01 20.99 -14.58
CA ILE A 664 14.07 21.71 -15.46
C ILE A 664 13.51 22.90 -14.69
N GLU A 665 13.50 24.07 -15.30
CA GLU A 665 12.70 25.21 -14.84
C GLU A 665 11.92 25.79 -16.03
N HIS A 666 10.61 26.01 -15.83
CA HIS A 666 9.78 26.67 -16.83
C HIS A 666 9.90 28.17 -16.71
N LYS A 667 10.08 28.85 -17.84
CA LYS A 667 10.30 30.31 -17.93
C LYS A 667 9.29 31.17 -17.14
N TYR A 668 8.06 30.71 -16.99
CA TYR A 668 7.01 31.42 -16.28
C TYR A 668 6.66 30.75 -14.94
N GLY A 669 7.51 29.89 -14.42
CA GLY A 669 7.33 29.24 -13.12
C GLY A 669 6.22 28.19 -13.07
N LEU A 670 5.74 27.68 -14.23
CA LEU A 670 4.66 26.69 -14.25
C LEU A 670 5.07 25.30 -13.77
N PHE A 671 6.37 24.96 -13.92
CA PHE A 671 6.91 23.68 -13.49
C PHE A 671 8.39 23.80 -13.15
N THR A 672 8.81 23.13 -12.09
CA THR A 672 10.22 23.04 -11.67
C THR A 672 10.53 21.61 -11.25
N LEU A 673 11.68 21.09 -11.71
CA LEU A 673 12.24 19.81 -11.29
C LEU A 673 13.68 20.02 -10.84
N GLN A 674 14.02 19.52 -9.67
CA GLN A 674 15.34 19.64 -9.03
C GLN A 674 15.87 18.26 -8.66
N ALA A 675 17.19 18.08 -8.64
CA ALA A 675 17.85 16.86 -8.15
C ALA A 675 18.90 17.20 -7.12
N ARG A 676 19.00 16.36 -6.09
CA ARG A 676 20.10 16.32 -5.12
C ARG A 676 21.10 15.27 -5.58
N MET A 677 22.36 15.67 -5.68
CA MET A 677 23.46 14.81 -6.10
C MET A 677 24.51 14.77 -4.99
N GLU A 678 24.89 13.57 -4.58
CA GLU A 678 25.86 13.32 -3.52
C GLU A 678 27.02 12.45 -4.02
N ALA A 679 28.17 12.54 -3.32
CA ALA A 679 29.31 11.70 -3.67
C ALA A 679 28.97 10.22 -3.42
N ALA A 680 29.23 9.37 -4.42
CA ALA A 680 29.04 7.93 -4.28
C ALA A 680 30.08 7.34 -3.31
N GLU A 681 29.69 6.31 -2.55
CA GLU A 681 30.61 5.52 -1.72
C GLU A 681 31.20 4.36 -2.53
N ASP A 682 32.47 4.04 -2.30
CA ASP A 682 33.09 2.82 -2.81
C ASP A 682 32.69 1.61 -1.96
N ASN A 683 33.17 0.41 -2.34
CA ASN A 683 32.92 -0.83 -1.58
C ASN A 683 33.46 -0.84 -0.14
N ALA A 684 34.30 0.12 0.22
CA ALA A 684 34.88 0.28 1.57
C ALA A 684 34.17 1.38 2.38
N GLY A 685 33.10 2.02 1.84
CA GLY A 685 32.38 3.15 2.45
C GLY A 685 33.15 4.47 2.39
N SER A 686 34.11 4.61 1.48
CA SER A 686 34.85 5.87 1.30
C SER A 686 34.20 6.70 0.18
N MET A 687 34.05 8.00 0.40
CA MET A 687 33.50 8.91 -0.63
C MET A 687 34.40 8.97 -1.85
N THR A 688 33.82 8.75 -3.00
CA THR A 688 34.47 8.83 -4.30
C THR A 688 34.41 10.24 -4.90
N ARG A 689 34.95 10.41 -6.09
CA ARG A 689 34.83 11.62 -6.88
C ARG A 689 33.83 11.50 -8.03
N ALA A 690 32.88 10.58 -7.87
CA ALA A 690 31.68 10.43 -8.66
C ALA A 690 30.48 10.88 -7.83
N THR A 691 29.39 11.29 -8.47
CA THR A 691 28.14 11.61 -7.78
C THR A 691 27.00 10.75 -8.27
N VAL A 692 25.97 10.61 -7.46
CA VAL A 692 24.73 9.90 -7.78
C VAL A 692 23.54 10.75 -7.36
N ILE A 693 22.39 10.55 -7.98
CA ILE A 693 21.15 11.19 -7.52
C ILE A 693 20.64 10.44 -6.29
N THR A 694 20.40 11.20 -5.21
CA THR A 694 19.84 10.65 -3.95
C THR A 694 18.43 11.14 -3.67
N ALA A 695 18.03 12.30 -4.25
CA ALA A 695 16.67 12.80 -4.16
C ALA A 695 16.32 13.66 -5.38
N ILE A 696 15.02 13.73 -5.67
CA ILE A 696 14.42 14.67 -6.62
C ILE A 696 13.28 15.42 -5.95
N ALA A 697 13.05 16.67 -6.35
CA ALA A 697 11.90 17.45 -5.94
C ALA A 697 11.23 18.11 -7.15
N ALA A 698 9.92 18.01 -7.26
CA ALA A 698 9.14 18.52 -8.37
C ALA A 698 7.94 19.34 -7.86
N LYS A 699 7.62 20.42 -8.59
CA LYS A 699 6.47 21.28 -8.29
C LYS A 699 5.91 21.92 -9.54
N GLN A 700 4.60 21.87 -9.69
CA GLN A 700 3.82 22.74 -10.58
C GLN A 700 3.37 23.98 -9.80
N ASN A 701 3.12 25.11 -10.46
CA ASN A 701 2.82 26.40 -9.81
C ASN A 701 1.73 26.33 -8.72
N ASP A 702 0.67 25.55 -8.98
CA ASP A 702 -0.51 25.39 -8.13
C ASP A 702 -0.66 23.97 -7.55
N SER A 703 0.42 23.17 -7.57
CA SER A 703 0.44 21.83 -6.99
C SER A 703 1.11 21.79 -5.63
N ASP A 704 0.88 20.70 -4.92
CA ASP A 704 1.74 20.29 -3.82
C ASP A 704 3.16 20.00 -4.33
N THR A 705 4.15 20.16 -3.45
CA THR A 705 5.55 19.83 -3.75
C THR A 705 5.79 18.35 -3.50
N VAL A 706 6.25 17.63 -4.51
CA VAL A 706 6.59 16.21 -4.43
C VAL A 706 8.10 16.05 -4.32
N GLN A 707 8.56 15.21 -3.39
CA GLN A 707 9.96 14.82 -3.25
C GLN A 707 10.05 13.29 -3.23
N PHE A 708 10.93 12.71 -4.05
CA PHE A 708 11.34 11.32 -3.96
C PHE A 708 12.76 11.28 -3.42
N GLU A 709 13.00 10.52 -2.36
CA GLU A 709 14.27 10.50 -1.66
C GLU A 709 14.67 9.09 -1.26
N LEU A 710 15.95 8.78 -1.40
CA LEU A 710 16.50 7.51 -0.94
C LEU A 710 16.44 7.41 0.58
N SER A 711 15.96 6.28 1.04
CA SER A 711 15.98 5.88 2.44
C SER A 711 16.62 4.51 2.59
N ARG A 712 16.81 4.06 3.82
CA ARG A 712 17.30 2.70 4.08
C ARG A 712 16.37 1.60 3.57
N ARG A 713 15.11 1.95 3.26
CA ARG A 713 14.08 1.02 2.74
C ARG A 713 13.96 1.03 1.22
N GLY A 714 14.65 1.93 0.55
CA GLY A 714 14.55 2.19 -0.87
C GLY A 714 14.12 3.63 -1.17
N LEU A 715 13.11 3.84 -2.00
CA LEU A 715 12.65 5.16 -2.41
C LEU A 715 11.40 5.56 -1.61
N ASP A 716 11.47 6.66 -0.88
CA ASP A 716 10.37 7.27 -0.17
C ASP A 716 9.77 8.43 -0.97
N ALA A 717 8.45 8.61 -0.91
CA ALA A 717 7.76 9.79 -1.41
C ALA A 717 7.39 10.72 -0.24
N LEU A 718 7.63 12.02 -0.41
CA LEU A 718 7.16 13.07 0.49
C LEU A 718 6.31 14.07 -0.30
N VAL A 719 5.23 14.55 0.31
CA VAL A 719 4.41 15.63 -0.21
C VAL A 719 4.38 16.75 0.83
N ASN A 720 4.82 17.93 0.42
CA ASN A 720 5.00 19.09 1.32
C ASN A 720 5.81 18.76 2.59
N GLY A 721 6.76 17.82 2.48
CA GLY A 721 7.61 17.35 3.57
C GLY A 721 7.01 16.26 4.46
N GLU A 722 5.77 15.87 4.24
CA GLU A 722 5.16 14.71 4.92
C GLU A 722 5.32 13.44 4.09
N ARG A 723 5.74 12.35 4.73
CA ARG A 723 5.95 11.07 4.05
C ARG A 723 4.63 10.47 3.59
N VAL A 724 4.57 10.08 2.32
CA VAL A 724 3.45 9.33 1.73
C VAL A 724 3.62 7.85 2.07
N ILE A 725 2.57 7.23 2.58
CA ILE A 725 2.54 5.79 2.87
C ILE A 725 1.59 5.17 1.84
N PHE A 726 2.13 4.31 0.98
CA PHE A 726 1.34 3.48 0.09
C PHE A 726 0.93 2.23 0.88
N ASP A 727 -0.33 2.16 1.23
CA ASP A 727 -0.97 1.00 1.85
C ASP A 727 -1.75 0.20 0.79
N ASP A 728 -3.05 0.02 0.92
CA ASP A 728 -3.86 -0.73 -0.06
C ASP A 728 -4.04 0.00 -1.41
N MET A 729 -3.63 1.26 -1.51
CA MET A 729 -3.75 2.08 -2.72
C MET A 729 -2.38 2.40 -3.29
N GLN A 730 -2.07 1.81 -4.45
CA GLN A 730 -0.82 2.11 -5.18
C GLN A 730 -0.77 3.55 -5.72
N LYS A 731 -1.90 4.26 -5.74
CA LYS A 731 -2.05 5.60 -6.30
C LYS A 731 -2.71 6.53 -5.30
N GLN A 732 -2.14 7.72 -5.09
CA GLN A 732 -2.68 8.73 -4.18
C GLN A 732 -2.71 10.10 -4.87
N GLU A 733 -3.84 10.79 -4.72
CA GLU A 733 -4.09 12.11 -5.30
C GLU A 733 -3.83 13.21 -4.28
N PHE A 734 -3.15 14.27 -4.74
CA PHE A 734 -2.86 15.47 -4.00
C PHE A 734 -3.23 16.70 -4.85
N THR A 735 -3.02 17.91 -4.34
CA THR A 735 -3.36 19.13 -5.09
C THR A 735 -2.63 19.17 -6.43
N ASN A 736 -3.36 18.98 -7.53
CA ASN A 736 -2.85 19.00 -8.91
C ASN A 736 -1.68 18.05 -9.20
N VAL A 737 -1.52 16.99 -8.43
CA VAL A 737 -0.53 15.93 -8.67
C VAL A 737 -1.03 14.59 -8.14
N THR A 738 -0.78 13.54 -8.90
CA THR A 738 -1.03 12.16 -8.52
C THR A 738 0.31 11.44 -8.38
N ILE A 739 0.51 10.73 -7.26
CA ILE A 739 1.71 9.92 -7.02
C ILE A 739 1.32 8.45 -7.06
N SER A 740 2.14 7.63 -7.74
CA SER A 740 1.89 6.19 -7.84
C SER A 740 3.13 5.40 -7.42
N ASP A 741 2.91 4.35 -6.64
CA ASP A 741 3.90 3.30 -6.41
C ASP A 741 3.77 2.26 -7.52
N MET A 742 4.78 2.22 -8.40
CA MET A 742 4.83 1.31 -9.54
C MET A 742 5.42 -0.07 -9.18
N GLY A 743 5.69 -0.31 -7.90
CA GLY A 743 6.43 -1.48 -7.43
C GLY A 743 7.92 -1.45 -7.79
N ASN A 744 8.67 -2.45 -7.33
CA ASN A 744 10.11 -2.60 -7.64
C ASN A 744 10.95 -1.34 -7.35
N GLN A 745 10.67 -0.63 -6.26
CA GLN A 745 11.37 0.60 -5.87
C GLN A 745 11.24 1.72 -6.92
N MET A 746 10.09 1.82 -7.57
CA MET A 746 9.82 2.80 -8.61
C MET A 746 8.58 3.62 -8.24
N LEU A 747 8.76 4.94 -8.18
CA LEU A 747 7.70 5.91 -7.90
C LEU A 747 7.50 6.84 -9.10
N SER A 748 6.28 7.30 -9.30
CA SER A 748 5.97 8.30 -10.32
C SER A 748 5.09 9.42 -9.77
N ALA A 749 5.21 10.60 -10.38
CA ALA A 749 4.35 11.76 -10.14
C ALA A 749 3.84 12.31 -11.47
N LEU A 750 2.52 12.40 -11.61
CA LEU A 750 1.83 12.99 -12.75
C LEU A 750 1.14 14.28 -12.32
N PHE A 751 1.55 15.39 -12.89
CA PHE A 751 0.97 16.70 -12.63
C PHE A 751 -0.19 16.99 -13.58
N SER A 752 -1.17 17.77 -13.15
CA SER A 752 -2.36 18.13 -13.95
C SER A 752 -2.00 18.84 -15.28
N SER A 753 -0.82 19.44 -15.40
CA SER A 753 -0.28 19.99 -16.66
C SER A 753 0.17 18.95 -17.68
N GLY A 754 0.20 17.66 -17.30
CA GLY A 754 0.78 16.56 -18.07
C GLY A 754 2.30 16.47 -17.97
N ALA A 755 2.95 17.15 -17.02
CA ALA A 755 4.33 16.85 -16.64
C ALA A 755 4.38 15.55 -15.85
N TYR A 756 5.29 14.66 -16.22
CA TYR A 756 5.45 13.34 -15.62
C TYR A 756 6.90 13.11 -15.20
N VAL A 757 7.09 12.63 -13.99
CA VAL A 757 8.40 12.30 -13.42
C VAL A 757 8.34 10.91 -12.82
N GLN A 758 9.27 10.03 -13.18
CA GLN A 758 9.41 8.69 -12.65
C GLN A 758 10.83 8.47 -12.16
N ALA A 759 10.99 7.96 -10.94
CA ALA A 759 12.28 7.59 -10.35
C ALA A 759 12.29 6.11 -9.96
N LYS A 760 13.41 5.42 -10.24
CA LYS A 760 13.69 4.05 -9.78
C LYS A 760 14.91 4.06 -8.89
N ALA A 761 14.83 3.44 -7.71
CA ALA A 761 15.97 3.24 -6.84
C ALA A 761 16.52 1.82 -6.96
N GLU A 762 17.85 1.69 -7.00
CA GLU A 762 18.56 0.42 -7.05
C GLU A 762 19.97 0.59 -6.51
N ASN A 763 20.48 -0.37 -5.75
CA ASN A 763 21.86 -0.37 -5.23
C ASN A 763 22.26 0.90 -4.43
N GLY A 764 21.26 1.53 -3.76
CA GLY A 764 21.48 2.72 -2.94
C GLY A 764 21.63 4.03 -3.72
N ILE A 765 21.14 4.07 -4.96
CA ILE A 765 21.08 5.26 -5.82
C ILE A 765 19.71 5.38 -6.49
N ILE A 766 19.31 6.56 -6.92
CA ILE A 766 18.26 6.70 -7.93
C ILE A 766 18.90 6.36 -9.26
N SER A 767 18.74 5.09 -9.67
CA SER A 767 19.40 4.52 -10.84
C SER A 767 18.81 4.98 -12.16
N VAL A 768 17.54 5.39 -12.17
CA VAL A 768 16.82 5.91 -13.35
C VAL A 768 15.92 7.06 -12.93
N LEU A 769 16.00 8.15 -13.68
CA LEU A 769 15.03 9.25 -13.65
C LEU A 769 14.52 9.47 -15.07
N LEU A 770 13.21 9.37 -15.26
CA LEU A 770 12.52 9.61 -16.53
C LEU A 770 11.62 10.84 -16.39
N VAL A 771 11.69 11.76 -17.38
CA VAL A 771 10.88 12.97 -17.38
C VAL A 771 10.23 13.17 -18.74
N SER A 772 8.92 13.36 -18.75
CA SER A 772 8.15 13.65 -19.95
C SER A 772 7.32 14.92 -19.74
N LEU A 773 7.30 15.76 -20.74
CA LEU A 773 6.56 17.02 -20.72
C LEU A 773 5.53 17.07 -21.85
N SER A 774 4.38 17.68 -21.57
CA SER A 774 3.40 17.98 -22.61
C SER A 774 3.89 19.07 -23.57
N ASP A 775 3.31 19.14 -24.77
CA ASP A 775 3.69 20.14 -25.79
C ASP A 775 3.46 21.59 -25.33
N THR A 776 2.72 21.83 -24.26
CA THR A 776 2.53 23.16 -23.64
C THR A 776 3.82 23.76 -23.09
N TYR A 777 4.81 22.92 -22.80
CA TYR A 777 6.12 23.33 -22.29
C TYR A 777 7.16 23.68 -23.37
N LYS A 778 6.82 23.46 -24.66
CA LYS A 778 7.75 23.75 -25.77
C LYS A 778 8.22 25.20 -25.79
N ASN A 779 9.51 25.39 -26.08
CA ASN A 779 10.22 26.68 -26.16
C ASN A 779 10.22 27.49 -24.82
N SER A 780 9.95 26.80 -23.67
CA SER A 780 9.76 27.50 -22.40
C SER A 780 10.50 26.84 -21.22
N THR A 781 11.32 25.83 -21.50
CA THR A 781 12.13 25.15 -20.47
C THR A 781 13.59 25.58 -20.54
N SER A 782 14.30 25.44 -19.42
CA SER A 782 15.75 25.57 -19.26
C SER A 782 16.21 24.71 -18.08
N GLY A 783 17.50 24.51 -17.93
CA GLY A 783 18.05 23.65 -16.89
C GLY A 783 19.04 22.63 -17.44
N LEU A 784 19.44 21.67 -16.60
CA LEU A 784 20.33 20.59 -17.01
C LEU A 784 19.69 19.67 -18.06
N MET A 785 18.37 19.60 -18.16
CA MET A 785 17.66 18.81 -19.18
C MET A 785 17.36 19.61 -20.47
N GLY A 786 17.88 20.82 -20.61
CA GLY A 786 17.87 21.59 -21.87
C GLY A 786 16.58 22.34 -22.18
N VAL A 787 16.50 22.82 -23.41
CA VAL A 787 15.37 23.57 -23.96
C VAL A 787 14.50 22.64 -24.80
N PHE A 788 13.24 22.47 -24.40
CA PHE A 788 12.30 21.58 -25.12
C PHE A 788 11.78 22.24 -26.39
N ASN A 789 12.54 22.15 -27.51
CA ASN A 789 12.14 22.76 -28.77
C ASN A 789 12.42 21.90 -30.05
N GLY A 790 13.07 20.74 -29.87
CA GLY A 790 13.47 19.82 -30.93
C GLY A 790 14.84 20.16 -31.57
N ASP A 791 15.63 21.05 -30.96
CA ASP A 791 16.96 21.43 -31.41
C ASP A 791 18.00 21.24 -30.30
N MET A 792 18.74 20.14 -30.32
CA MET A 792 19.78 19.83 -29.33
C MET A 792 20.88 20.94 -29.24
N ALA A 793 21.00 21.78 -30.24
CA ALA A 793 22.13 22.74 -30.31
C ALA A 793 22.08 23.81 -29.23
N ASP A 794 20.93 24.10 -28.63
CA ASP A 794 20.74 25.08 -27.56
C ASP A 794 20.43 24.45 -26.17
N ASP A 795 20.51 23.13 -26.03
CA ASP A 795 20.26 22.44 -24.80
C ASP A 795 21.23 22.82 -23.66
N LEU A 796 22.47 23.11 -23.96
CA LEU A 796 23.46 23.53 -22.98
C LEU A 796 23.46 25.07 -22.76
N MET A 797 22.27 25.63 -22.56
CA MET A 797 22.10 27.08 -22.33
C MET A 797 22.47 27.45 -20.89
N ARG A 798 23.39 28.43 -20.76
CA ARG A 798 23.84 28.92 -19.44
C ARG A 798 22.71 29.66 -18.70
N ARG A 799 22.67 29.50 -17.39
CA ARG A 799 21.65 30.16 -16.54
C ARG A 799 21.74 31.68 -16.65
N ASN A 800 20.61 32.35 -16.80
CA ASN A 800 20.49 33.81 -16.94
C ASN A 800 21.27 34.41 -18.12
N SER A 801 21.53 33.63 -19.16
CA SER A 801 22.23 34.03 -20.37
C SER A 801 21.48 33.54 -21.59
N SER A 802 21.80 34.11 -22.77
CA SER A 802 21.41 33.57 -24.07
C SER A 802 22.55 32.80 -24.71
N GLU A 803 23.63 32.57 -24.01
CA GLU A 803 24.79 31.80 -24.48
C GLU A 803 24.60 30.33 -24.21
N TYR A 804 24.94 29.48 -25.15
CA TYR A 804 24.95 28.03 -25.01
C TYR A 804 26.30 27.45 -25.43
N LEU A 805 26.65 26.33 -24.81
CA LEU A 805 27.87 25.62 -25.13
C LEU A 805 27.66 24.78 -26.42
N PRO A 806 28.70 24.73 -27.32
CA PRO A 806 28.67 23.76 -28.40
C PRO A 806 28.56 22.31 -27.89
N LEU A 807 27.82 21.46 -28.62
CA LEU A 807 27.68 20.04 -28.28
C LEU A 807 29.00 19.27 -28.25
N SER A 808 30.07 19.81 -28.88
CA SER A 808 31.44 19.26 -28.87
C SER A 808 32.29 19.76 -27.69
N SER A 809 31.71 20.40 -26.71
CA SER A 809 32.43 20.91 -25.53
C SER A 809 33.07 19.77 -24.71
N THR A 810 34.17 20.09 -24.02
CA THR A 810 34.84 19.10 -23.15
C THR A 810 34.06 18.88 -21.88
N ASN A 811 34.32 17.77 -21.19
CA ASN A 811 33.64 17.43 -19.91
C ASN A 811 33.85 18.51 -18.83
N GLU A 812 35.02 19.18 -18.82
CA GLU A 812 35.30 20.29 -17.92
C GLU A 812 34.38 21.50 -18.18
N LEU A 813 34.16 21.87 -19.46
CA LEU A 813 33.25 22.96 -19.81
C LEU A 813 31.79 22.61 -19.54
N ILE A 814 31.41 21.33 -19.74
CA ILE A 814 30.09 20.84 -19.40
C ILE A 814 29.87 20.87 -17.86
N HIS A 815 30.89 20.52 -17.09
CA HIS A 815 30.84 20.64 -15.65
C HIS A 815 30.67 22.11 -15.19
N GLU A 816 31.42 23.06 -15.79
CA GLU A 816 31.22 24.49 -15.52
C GLU A 816 29.81 24.98 -15.87
N PHE A 817 29.25 24.51 -16.99
CA PHE A 817 27.86 24.77 -17.37
C PHE A 817 26.90 24.22 -16.30
N GLY A 818 27.10 22.98 -15.88
CA GLY A 818 26.23 22.35 -14.87
C GLY A 818 26.25 23.10 -13.54
N LEU A 819 27.40 23.64 -13.11
CA LEU A 819 27.53 24.44 -11.91
C LEU A 819 26.74 25.77 -11.98
N ASP A 820 26.43 26.31 -13.16
CA ASP A 820 25.55 27.47 -13.30
C ASP A 820 24.12 27.18 -12.82
N TRP A 821 23.73 25.91 -12.76
CA TRP A 821 22.40 25.46 -12.34
C TRP A 821 22.29 25.00 -10.88
N ILE A 822 23.36 25.19 -10.09
CA ILE A 822 23.35 24.91 -8.65
C ILE A 822 22.35 25.85 -7.94
N LEU A 823 21.63 25.31 -6.97
CA LEU A 823 20.63 26.03 -6.18
C LEU A 823 21.26 26.71 -4.98
N ASN A 824 20.67 27.82 -4.58
CA ASN A 824 20.86 28.37 -3.23
C ASN A 824 19.69 27.90 -2.33
N GLU A 825 19.83 28.12 -1.02
CA GLU A 825 18.85 27.67 -0.02
C GLU A 825 17.41 28.17 -0.28
N GLU A 826 17.25 29.41 -0.77
CA GLU A 826 15.93 30.00 -1.05
C GLU A 826 15.24 29.40 -2.30
N GLN A 827 16.00 28.77 -3.18
CA GLN A 827 15.51 28.18 -4.44
C GLN A 827 15.21 26.69 -4.32
N SER A 828 15.67 26.05 -3.23
CA SER A 828 15.46 24.62 -3.00
C SER A 828 14.00 24.31 -2.72
N LEU A 829 13.48 23.27 -3.39
CA LEU A 829 12.17 22.69 -3.12
C LEU A 829 12.24 21.56 -2.07
N PHE A 830 13.44 21.14 -1.70
CA PHE A 830 13.65 20.00 -0.81
C PHE A 830 13.24 20.31 0.63
N THR A 831 12.59 19.33 1.25
CA THR A 831 12.46 19.26 2.70
C THR A 831 13.60 18.40 3.23
N TYR A 832 14.21 18.86 4.31
CA TYR A 832 15.33 18.18 4.94
C TYR A 832 14.82 17.40 6.16
N LEU A 833 15.16 16.12 6.22
CA LEU A 833 14.79 15.26 7.33
C LEU A 833 15.90 15.27 8.40
N HIS A 834 15.54 15.01 9.65
CA HIS A 834 16.45 14.98 10.79
C HIS A 834 17.17 16.32 11.04
N GLU A 835 18.50 16.30 11.23
CA GLU A 835 19.35 17.46 11.45
C GLU A 835 19.98 18.01 10.16
N ASP A 836 19.59 17.48 9.00
CA ASP A 836 20.11 17.93 7.70
C ASP A 836 19.59 19.31 7.31
N SER A 837 20.32 19.95 6.44
CA SER A 837 20.02 21.28 5.90
C SER A 837 20.59 21.41 4.50
N TRP A 838 20.23 22.48 3.78
CA TRP A 838 20.82 22.77 2.47
C TRP A 838 22.36 22.79 2.51
N GLN A 839 22.98 23.29 3.59
CA GLN A 839 24.44 23.33 3.77
C GLN A 839 25.07 21.93 3.83
N THR A 840 24.35 20.91 4.27
CA THR A 840 24.83 19.53 4.34
C THR A 840 25.21 19.02 2.95
N TYR A 841 24.46 19.42 1.94
CA TYR A 841 24.62 18.94 0.58
C TYR A 841 25.42 19.88 -0.34
N TYR A 842 25.51 21.16 0.00
CA TYR A 842 26.13 22.18 -0.86
C TYR A 842 27.65 22.11 -0.87
N ASP A 843 28.24 21.76 -2.03
CA ASP A 843 29.68 21.77 -2.25
C ASP A 843 30.04 22.21 -3.70
N PRO A 844 30.08 23.52 -3.97
CA PRO A 844 30.36 24.04 -5.32
C PRO A 844 31.81 23.84 -5.75
N ASN A 845 32.72 23.42 -4.85
CA ASN A 845 34.14 23.17 -5.13
C ASN A 845 34.40 21.67 -5.43
N PHE A 846 33.38 20.82 -5.39
CA PHE A 846 33.51 19.42 -5.75
C PHE A 846 34.01 19.31 -7.19
N THR A 847 35.07 18.54 -7.42
CA THR A 847 35.64 18.32 -8.74
C THR A 847 35.61 16.82 -9.06
N PRO A 848 34.83 16.40 -10.06
CA PRO A 848 34.75 15.00 -10.45
C PRO A 848 36.01 14.50 -11.16
N VAL A 849 36.01 13.19 -11.47
CA VAL A 849 37.03 12.59 -12.34
C VAL A 849 36.52 12.63 -13.77
N PHE A 850 37.11 13.49 -14.61
CA PHE A 850 36.66 13.63 -16.01
C PHE A 850 37.11 12.50 -16.94
N SER A 851 38.18 11.81 -16.58
CA SER A 851 38.78 10.69 -17.37
C SER A 851 39.22 9.62 -16.40
N PRO A 852 38.32 8.74 -15.95
CA PRO A 852 38.65 7.68 -15.00
C PRO A 852 39.58 6.66 -15.61
N VAL A 853 40.44 6.08 -14.77
CA VAL A 853 41.33 4.98 -15.11
C VAL A 853 41.20 3.94 -14.03
N PHE A 854 41.03 2.68 -14.41
CA PHE A 854 41.00 1.58 -13.48
C PHE A 854 42.33 1.47 -12.71
N SER A 855 42.24 1.43 -11.39
CA SER A 855 43.40 1.19 -10.53
C SER A 855 43.67 -0.28 -10.28
N ASP A 856 42.67 -1.12 -10.52
CA ASP A 856 42.69 -2.56 -10.37
C ASP A 856 42.49 -3.27 -11.71
N PRO A 857 43.49 -3.99 -12.27
CA PRO A 857 43.32 -4.69 -13.52
C PRO A 857 42.31 -5.84 -13.52
N GLU A 858 42.06 -6.46 -12.36
CA GLU A 858 41.05 -7.54 -12.24
C GLU A 858 39.63 -6.93 -12.33
N LEU A 859 39.44 -5.80 -11.69
CA LEU A 859 38.17 -5.04 -11.81
C LEU A 859 37.94 -4.53 -13.25
N GLU A 860 39.00 -4.08 -13.94
CA GLU A 860 38.93 -3.63 -15.33
C GLU A 860 38.51 -4.77 -16.27
N GLU A 861 39.13 -5.95 -16.15
CA GLU A 861 38.78 -7.12 -16.97
C GLU A 861 37.32 -7.56 -16.73
N ALA A 862 36.86 -7.57 -15.45
CA ALA A 862 35.49 -7.89 -15.09
C ALA A 862 34.51 -6.85 -15.63
N ALA A 863 34.83 -5.55 -15.51
CA ALA A 863 34.00 -4.45 -16.00
C ALA A 863 33.83 -4.49 -17.52
N ILE A 864 34.92 -4.73 -18.27
CA ILE A 864 34.88 -4.87 -19.74
C ILE A 864 33.93 -6.01 -20.15
N PHE A 865 33.99 -7.13 -19.43
CA PHE A 865 33.13 -8.28 -19.72
C PHE A 865 31.66 -7.97 -19.45
N VAL A 866 31.35 -7.35 -18.30
CA VAL A 866 29.98 -7.10 -17.84
C VAL A 866 29.32 -5.97 -18.62
N CYS A 867 30.03 -4.85 -18.85
CA CYS A 867 29.50 -3.68 -19.56
C CYS A 867 29.30 -3.92 -21.06
N ASN A 868 29.89 -4.99 -21.64
CA ASN A 868 29.71 -5.39 -23.04
C ASN A 868 29.87 -4.22 -24.04
N GLY A 869 30.81 -3.31 -23.76
CA GLY A 869 31.11 -2.16 -24.61
C GLY A 869 30.35 -0.88 -24.28
N ASP A 870 29.43 -0.87 -23.30
CA ASP A 870 28.79 0.35 -22.80
C ASP A 870 29.83 1.22 -22.07
N THR A 871 30.04 2.43 -22.59
CA THR A 871 31.08 3.34 -22.10
C THR A 871 30.71 4.02 -20.79
N PHE A 872 29.42 4.23 -20.52
CA PHE A 872 28.93 4.82 -19.29
C PHE A 872 29.00 3.81 -18.12
N CYS A 873 28.63 2.56 -18.36
CA CYS A 873 28.85 1.47 -17.40
C CYS A 873 30.33 1.33 -17.00
N LEU A 874 31.23 1.36 -17.97
CA LEU A 874 32.71 1.33 -17.72
C LEU A 874 33.17 2.56 -16.93
N TYR A 875 32.64 3.73 -17.26
CA TYR A 875 32.95 4.99 -16.59
C TYR A 875 32.58 4.89 -15.11
N ASP A 876 31.35 4.44 -14.79
CA ASP A 876 30.83 4.36 -13.43
C ASP A 876 31.58 3.34 -12.57
N ILE A 877 31.93 2.18 -13.11
CA ILE A 877 32.78 1.21 -12.38
C ILE A 877 34.18 1.78 -12.12
N ALA A 878 34.77 2.47 -13.11
CA ALA A 878 36.10 3.04 -12.95
C ALA A 878 36.16 4.22 -11.94
N THR A 879 35.05 5.00 -11.81
CA THR A 879 34.96 6.14 -10.88
C THR A 879 34.57 5.74 -9.47
N THR A 880 33.68 4.74 -9.32
CA THR A 880 33.14 4.32 -8.02
C THR A 880 33.82 3.08 -7.43
N GLY A 881 34.46 2.26 -8.28
CA GLY A 881 34.96 0.93 -7.87
C GLY A 881 33.83 -0.09 -7.66
N ARG A 882 32.57 0.26 -7.97
CA ARG A 882 31.37 -0.54 -7.70
C ARG A 882 30.78 -1.14 -8.97
N MET A 883 30.80 -2.47 -9.03
CA MET A 883 30.25 -3.23 -10.16
C MET A 883 28.72 -3.08 -10.27
N ASP A 884 28.02 -3.03 -9.13
CA ASP A 884 26.58 -2.94 -9.03
C ASP A 884 26.05 -1.59 -9.58
N ILE A 885 26.76 -0.47 -9.36
CA ILE A 885 26.41 0.83 -9.95
C ILE A 885 26.54 0.77 -11.47
N GLY A 886 27.66 0.23 -12.00
CA GLY A 886 27.82 0.09 -13.45
C GLY A 886 26.75 -0.80 -14.10
N LEU A 887 26.30 -1.86 -13.42
CA LEU A 887 25.20 -2.71 -13.88
C LEU A 887 23.87 -1.93 -13.90
N SER A 888 23.59 -1.13 -12.87
CA SER A 888 22.41 -0.26 -12.88
C SER A 888 22.46 0.77 -14.02
N THR A 889 23.63 1.29 -14.35
CA THR A 889 23.86 2.18 -15.49
C THR A 889 23.59 1.49 -16.81
N LEU A 890 24.05 0.26 -16.96
CA LEU A 890 23.81 -0.56 -18.15
C LEU A 890 22.30 -0.83 -18.32
N ASP A 891 21.59 -1.19 -17.23
CA ASP A 891 20.13 -1.39 -17.25
C ASP A 891 19.42 -0.11 -17.71
N GLY A 892 19.79 1.06 -17.15
CA GLY A 892 19.25 2.36 -17.53
C GLY A 892 19.52 2.70 -19.01
N SER A 893 20.72 2.45 -19.51
CA SER A 893 21.10 2.63 -20.90
C SER A 893 20.26 1.75 -21.82
N MET A 894 20.13 0.47 -21.50
CA MET A 894 19.32 -0.49 -22.28
C MET A 894 17.84 -0.10 -22.30
N ARG A 895 17.28 0.33 -21.16
CA ARG A 895 15.90 0.80 -21.08
C ARG A 895 15.64 2.02 -21.96
N PHE A 896 16.55 2.99 -21.96
CA PHE A 896 16.42 4.15 -22.84
C PHE A 896 16.52 3.77 -24.32
N GLU A 897 17.42 2.86 -24.69
CA GLU A 897 17.56 2.36 -26.07
C GLU A 897 16.31 1.61 -26.54
N GLU A 898 15.65 0.87 -25.66
CA GLU A 898 14.38 0.22 -25.94
C GLU A 898 13.29 1.27 -26.27
N ILE A 899 13.16 2.32 -25.44
CA ILE A 899 12.24 3.43 -25.71
C ILE A 899 12.54 4.09 -27.07
N LEU A 900 13.82 4.29 -27.41
CA LEU A 900 14.21 4.84 -28.73
C LEU A 900 13.79 3.94 -29.89
N ARG A 901 13.95 2.62 -29.77
CA ARG A 901 13.49 1.66 -30.79
C ARG A 901 12.00 1.70 -31.00
N LEU A 902 11.24 1.80 -29.89
CA LEU A 902 9.79 1.93 -29.92
C LEU A 902 9.33 3.27 -30.51
N SER A 903 10.11 4.34 -30.31
CA SER A 903 9.83 5.69 -30.82
C SER A 903 10.13 5.83 -32.32
N TYR A 904 11.18 5.15 -32.81
CA TYR A 904 11.67 5.24 -34.19
C TYR A 904 11.78 3.84 -34.82
N PRO A 905 10.69 3.26 -35.36
CA PRO A 905 10.72 1.97 -36.02
C PRO A 905 11.75 1.98 -37.15
N GLY A 906 12.84 1.22 -37.02
CA GLY A 906 13.97 1.21 -37.95
C GLY A 906 15.26 1.82 -37.40
N TRP A 907 15.27 2.27 -36.15
CA TRP A 907 16.48 2.65 -35.44
C TRP A 907 17.38 1.41 -35.26
N THR A 908 18.60 1.49 -35.77
CA THR A 908 19.69 0.52 -35.49
C THR A 908 20.71 1.27 -34.65
N SER A 909 20.94 0.85 -33.42
CA SER A 909 21.95 1.38 -32.50
C SER A 909 23.36 1.36 -33.09
#